data_eece4ee03816dc2a50f5d31ed976372a
#
_entry.id   eece4ee03816dc2a50f5d31ed976372a
#
_cell.length_a   1.000
_cell.length_b   1.000
_cell.length_c   1.000
_cell.angle_alpha   90.00
_cell.angle_beta   90.00
_cell.angle_gamma   90.00
#
_symmetry.space_group_name_H-M   'P 1'
#
loop_
_entity.id
_entity.type
_entity.pdbx_description
1 polymer ?
#
loop_
_entity_poly.entity_id
_entity_poly.type
_entity_poly.pdbx_seq_one_letter_code
_entity_poly.pdbx_strand_id
1 'polypeptide(L)'
;MKPRLLTALLIAIFFTACAKNDPAADIQPENPILEVSTSELRFNCDGGNAFATYLSNRIVTAHSSHDWCAVSVLDSQNDNLRITAAANPDNQERSAIITISAQDCDNIEISVIQEPRPQPDKPYISVSDNQANFPEDGGSITLTASSNSPMSVRSSQNWATAGLIVGAQTDNLKITVSPNPDESERNAIITIAARNCDDVQISIRQDPKSVYRSPDCDLLSFYIPANQNNLPQNINFDFNTEQHSLKALYLQWIEKDNPQMLIPVFTHNGAQLLADGSPVTSGQTPVSFAQPVQLTVVAENGNTQTYIADLNCPQINTEIPVLRLQPQSAINSKEVYVQTTITLYDANTPEGHWYPQDGDAEVRGRGNSTWGLPKKPYRIKFPSKFSPVGLNHAKAKSWNILAHDMDKSLIRNHIAFQLSKVLFNPQENYHHPSAIMFTPCSKFVNVYMNNQYHGLYQMTDQMEQDEGRIAVEKLTDKDGSDPEKITGGHIIETDIHSAYPPERFNSSHRIQMNHKYPKDDEYDPAQYAYMENFVKSAETALYGSNFKDPDNGWRKYMDEKTLADFIIVKEFVGDMDGYTSTYFYKRRGVDKLFFGPIWDCDKGWNNDKRNTDRNPLGSLMIYAGFYMPPYINPDWFHRLWQDETFRQFVGQRWAQKRAELIETVFKTLDEQPAKMPKAIEANFKVWPFYYQASGEANMPAATYELEIERMRTLTNQRAALLDNLFK
;
A
#
# COMPACT_ATOMS: atom_id res chain seq x y z
N MET A 1 38.77 33.14 -1.58
CA MET A 1 39.83 32.14 -1.69
C MET A 1 39.56 31.28 -2.92
N LYS A 2 40.64 31.03 -3.66
CA LYS A 2 40.72 30.58 -5.06
C LYS A 2 39.94 29.29 -5.40
N PRO A 3 39.48 29.17 -6.67
CA PRO A 3 38.92 27.94 -7.21
C PRO A 3 40.02 26.99 -7.68
N ARG A 4 39.79 25.68 -7.55
CA ARG A 4 40.66 24.65 -8.10
C ARG A 4 40.10 24.13 -9.43
N LEU A 5 40.91 24.30 -10.48
CA LEU A 5 40.88 23.57 -11.75
C LEU A 5 40.98 22.05 -11.50
N LEU A 6 40.24 21.26 -12.22
CA LEU A 6 40.57 19.86 -12.43
C LEU A 6 40.74 19.57 -13.94
N THR A 7 41.94 19.17 -14.27
CA THR A 7 42.46 18.86 -15.58
C THR A 7 41.99 17.47 -16.04
N ALA A 8 41.50 17.36 -17.25
CA ALA A 8 41.23 16.10 -17.91
C ALA A 8 42.51 15.43 -18.39
N LEU A 9 42.71 14.19 -18.05
CA LEU A 9 43.81 13.35 -18.52
C LEU A 9 43.30 12.42 -19.64
N LEU A 10 43.80 12.63 -20.85
CA LEU A 10 43.67 11.68 -21.97
C LEU A 10 44.64 10.52 -21.73
N ILE A 11 44.15 9.30 -21.77
CA ILE A 11 44.97 8.11 -21.94
C ILE A 11 44.55 7.42 -23.25
N ALA A 12 45.43 7.47 -24.22
CA ALA A 12 45.40 6.66 -25.43
C ALA A 12 46.07 5.31 -25.12
N ILE A 13 45.40 4.24 -25.37
CA ILE A 13 46.02 2.90 -25.40
C ILE A 13 45.77 2.31 -26.78
N PHE A 14 46.89 2.15 -27.50
CA PHE A 14 46.98 1.31 -28.70
C PHE A 14 46.97 -0.16 -28.29
N PHE A 15 46.13 -0.95 -28.92
CA PHE A 15 46.43 -2.37 -29.14
C PHE A 15 46.04 -2.80 -30.54
N THR A 16 47.02 -3.39 -31.20
CA THR A 16 46.97 -3.97 -32.52
C THR A 16 46.38 -5.37 -32.54
N ALA A 17 45.55 -5.58 -33.53
CA ALA A 17 45.37 -6.75 -34.38
C ALA A 17 45.10 -8.15 -33.79
N CYS A 18 44.04 -8.76 -34.13
CA CYS A 18 43.96 -9.82 -35.15
C CYS A 18 42.52 -10.26 -35.42
N ALA A 19 42.25 -10.52 -36.68
CA ALA A 19 41.00 -10.79 -37.31
C ALA A 19 40.30 -12.10 -36.85
N LYS A 20 38.97 -12.11 -36.86
CA LYS A 20 38.14 -13.05 -37.62
C LYS A 20 36.65 -12.68 -37.61
N ASN A 21 36.20 -12.49 -38.80
CA ASN A 21 34.85 -12.66 -39.40
C ASN A 21 33.58 -12.74 -38.57
N ASP A 22 32.75 -11.76 -38.90
CA ASP A 22 31.33 -11.79 -39.34
C ASP A 22 30.19 -11.87 -38.26
N PRO A 23 29.03 -11.30 -38.55
CA PRO A 23 28.67 -10.25 -39.53
C PRO A 23 27.95 -9.02 -38.93
N ALA A 24 27.88 -8.00 -39.75
CA ALA A 24 27.28 -6.70 -39.62
C ALA A 24 25.90 -6.67 -38.95
N ALA A 25 25.76 -5.79 -37.99
CA ALA A 25 24.47 -5.14 -37.70
C ALA A 25 24.53 -3.75 -38.37
N ASP A 26 23.67 -3.57 -39.33
CA ASP A 26 23.38 -2.34 -40.04
C ASP A 26 23.07 -1.21 -39.07
N ILE A 27 24.04 -0.32 -38.83
CA ILE A 27 23.69 1.01 -38.31
C ILE A 27 23.29 1.81 -39.55
N GLN A 28 22.01 1.98 -39.74
CA GLN A 28 21.48 2.94 -40.69
C GLN A 28 22.08 4.31 -40.37
N PRO A 29 22.75 4.99 -41.32
CA PRO A 29 23.20 6.35 -41.06
C PRO A 29 21.99 7.25 -40.84
N GLU A 30 22.01 8.03 -39.75
CA GLU A 30 21.00 9.08 -39.51
C GLU A 30 20.96 9.96 -40.77
N ASN A 31 19.76 10.10 -41.33
CA ASN A 31 19.55 10.97 -42.48
C ASN A 31 20.08 12.37 -42.16
N PRO A 32 20.86 12.96 -43.00
CA PRO A 32 21.36 14.32 -42.84
C PRO A 32 20.17 15.29 -42.86
N ILE A 33 20.17 16.25 -41.95
CA ILE A 33 19.10 17.26 -41.80
C ILE A 33 19.73 18.63 -41.95
N LEU A 34 19.09 19.47 -42.74
CA LEU A 34 19.36 20.90 -42.81
C LEU A 34 18.01 21.62 -43.04
N GLU A 35 17.65 22.46 -42.11
CA GLU A 35 16.45 23.32 -42.19
C GLU A 35 16.82 24.73 -41.74
N VAL A 36 16.17 25.75 -42.26
CA VAL A 36 16.33 27.15 -41.83
C VAL A 36 14.98 27.79 -41.56
N SER A 37 14.96 28.76 -40.64
CA SER A 37 13.73 29.41 -40.17
C SER A 37 13.09 30.38 -41.15
N THR A 38 13.78 30.79 -42.20
CA THR A 38 13.29 31.75 -43.20
C THR A 38 13.93 31.54 -44.55
N SER A 39 13.19 31.80 -45.61
CA SER A 39 13.66 31.78 -46.98
C SER A 39 13.90 33.18 -47.57
N GLU A 40 13.49 34.25 -46.86
CA GLU A 40 13.66 35.61 -47.32
C GLU A 40 13.92 36.56 -46.14
N LEU A 41 14.79 37.55 -46.36
CA LEU A 41 15.08 38.64 -45.47
C LEU A 41 15.07 39.96 -46.23
N ARG A 42 14.54 41.00 -45.63
CA ARG A 42 14.48 42.36 -46.24
C ARG A 42 15.21 43.34 -45.33
N PHE A 43 16.00 44.19 -45.98
CA PHE A 43 16.70 45.30 -45.34
C PHE A 43 16.24 46.61 -45.97
N ASN A 44 16.24 47.66 -45.15
CA ASN A 44 16.10 48.98 -45.66
C ASN A 44 17.42 49.44 -46.35
N CYS A 45 17.45 50.59 -46.96
CA CYS A 45 18.59 51.10 -47.67
C CYS A 45 19.84 51.28 -46.75
N ASP A 46 19.68 51.47 -45.45
CA ASP A 46 20.81 51.65 -44.51
C ASP A 46 21.45 50.34 -44.07
N GLY A 47 20.88 49.22 -44.43
CA GLY A 47 21.39 47.89 -44.08
C GLY A 47 21.15 47.53 -42.60
N GLY A 48 22.06 46.72 -42.02
CA GLY A 48 21.95 46.28 -40.62
C GLY A 48 22.21 44.79 -40.47
N ASN A 49 21.71 44.25 -39.37
CA ASN A 49 21.84 42.82 -39.04
C ASN A 49 20.47 42.16 -38.94
N ALA A 50 20.35 40.98 -39.48
CA ALA A 50 19.23 40.08 -39.29
C ALA A 50 19.74 38.70 -38.86
N PHE A 51 18.89 37.91 -38.26
CA PHE A 51 19.22 36.56 -37.79
C PHE A 51 18.21 35.58 -38.34
N ALA A 52 18.73 34.39 -38.70
CA ALA A 52 17.93 33.23 -38.99
C ALA A 52 18.45 32.06 -38.17
N THR A 53 17.57 31.16 -37.72
CA THR A 53 17.96 29.94 -37.03
C THR A 53 18.04 28.81 -38.05
N TYR A 54 18.95 27.87 -37.81
CA TYR A 54 18.98 26.63 -38.55
C TYR A 54 18.95 25.42 -37.64
N LEU A 55 18.54 24.31 -38.18
CA LEU A 55 18.60 23.00 -37.54
C LEU A 55 19.42 22.07 -38.43
N SER A 56 20.50 21.51 -37.92
CA SER A 56 21.32 20.57 -38.66
C SER A 56 22.04 19.59 -37.73
N ASN A 57 22.14 18.35 -38.17
CA ASN A 57 22.98 17.34 -37.52
C ASN A 57 24.35 17.21 -38.22
N ARG A 58 24.73 18.21 -39.04
CA ARG A 58 26.02 18.33 -39.75
C ARG A 58 26.61 19.72 -39.53
N ILE A 59 27.92 19.84 -39.80
CA ILE A 59 28.56 21.16 -39.77
C ILE A 59 27.96 22.02 -40.87
N VAL A 60 27.45 23.19 -40.51
CA VAL A 60 26.84 24.13 -41.42
C VAL A 60 27.86 25.17 -41.87
N THR A 61 27.85 25.46 -43.15
CA THR A 61 28.56 26.58 -43.73
C THR A 61 27.58 27.48 -44.47
N ALA A 62 27.82 28.77 -44.49
CA ALA A 62 26.96 29.70 -45.19
C ALA A 62 27.80 30.67 -46.04
N HIS A 63 27.36 30.93 -47.22
CA HIS A 63 28.02 31.84 -48.18
C HIS A 63 27.00 32.79 -48.77
N SER A 64 27.43 34.05 -48.98
CA SER A 64 26.62 35.04 -49.65
C SER A 64 27.08 35.23 -51.09
N SER A 65 26.12 35.46 -51.98
CA SER A 65 26.35 35.71 -53.40
C SER A 65 26.95 37.09 -53.69
N HIS A 66 26.92 38.03 -52.69
CA HIS A 66 27.33 39.42 -52.88
C HIS A 66 28.05 39.97 -51.66
N ASP A 67 29.12 40.75 -51.84
CA ASP A 67 29.96 41.33 -50.79
C ASP A 67 29.25 42.33 -49.88
N TRP A 68 28.16 42.94 -50.35
CA TRP A 68 27.36 43.88 -49.57
C TRP A 68 26.45 43.19 -48.53
N CYS A 69 26.29 41.90 -48.65
CA CYS A 69 25.50 41.06 -47.73
C CYS A 69 26.43 39.94 -47.21
N ALA A 70 26.85 40.09 -46.00
CA ALA A 70 27.69 39.06 -45.33
C ALA A 70 26.89 38.13 -44.47
N VAL A 71 27.29 36.85 -44.39
CA VAL A 71 26.71 35.90 -43.50
C VAL A 71 27.81 35.29 -42.62
N SER A 72 27.47 35.01 -41.37
CA SER A 72 28.30 34.27 -40.44
C SER A 72 27.48 33.24 -39.67
N VAL A 73 27.97 32.04 -39.61
CA VAL A 73 27.45 30.97 -38.73
C VAL A 73 27.95 31.25 -37.32
N LEU A 74 27.05 31.50 -36.39
CA LEU A 74 27.41 31.79 -35.00
C LEU A 74 27.45 30.47 -34.23
N ASP A 75 28.68 30.05 -33.93
CA ASP A 75 28.93 28.82 -33.16
C ASP A 75 28.76 29.09 -31.66
N SER A 76 27.55 29.03 -31.16
CA SER A 76 27.25 28.87 -29.72
C SER A 76 25.78 28.67 -29.42
N GLN A 77 25.43 27.53 -28.94
CA GLN A 77 24.24 27.16 -28.17
C GLN A 77 22.82 27.44 -28.75
N ASN A 78 22.69 28.15 -29.90
CA ASN A 78 21.38 28.46 -30.48
C ASN A 78 21.29 28.34 -32.03
N ASP A 79 22.27 27.73 -32.71
CA ASP A 79 22.23 27.45 -34.16
C ASP A 79 21.74 28.65 -34.99
N ASN A 80 22.41 29.78 -34.90
CA ASN A 80 22.01 31.04 -35.54
C ASN A 80 22.94 31.43 -36.71
N LEU A 81 22.34 31.93 -37.75
CA LEU A 81 23.02 32.67 -38.85
C LEU A 81 22.82 34.17 -38.59
N ARG A 82 23.90 34.88 -38.60
CA ARG A 82 23.83 36.35 -38.61
C ARG A 82 24.10 36.85 -40.04
N ILE A 83 23.13 37.60 -40.59
CA ILE A 83 23.19 38.18 -41.91
C ILE A 83 23.36 39.69 -41.72
N THR A 84 24.34 40.27 -42.32
CA THR A 84 24.70 41.69 -42.24
C THR A 84 24.64 42.30 -43.62
N ALA A 85 23.78 43.31 -43.83
CA ALA A 85 23.71 44.06 -45.08
C ALA A 85 24.37 45.42 -44.92
N ALA A 86 25.32 45.77 -45.78
CA ALA A 86 25.86 47.13 -45.88
C ALA A 86 24.80 48.08 -46.49
N ALA A 87 24.92 49.38 -46.17
CA ALA A 87 24.01 50.37 -46.75
C ALA A 87 23.96 50.29 -48.28
N ASN A 88 22.76 50.37 -48.86
CA ASN A 88 22.57 50.45 -50.31
C ASN A 88 22.86 51.89 -50.77
N PRO A 89 23.92 52.15 -51.54
CA PRO A 89 24.26 53.45 -52.04
C PRO A 89 23.37 53.90 -53.21
N ASP A 90 22.68 52.92 -53.82
CA ASP A 90 21.99 53.15 -55.10
C ASP A 90 20.50 53.39 -54.92
N ASN A 91 19.89 54.04 -55.90
CA ASN A 91 18.44 54.28 -55.94
C ASN A 91 17.64 53.12 -56.50
N GLN A 92 18.24 51.94 -56.58
CA GLN A 92 17.61 50.69 -57.00
C GLN A 92 17.66 49.66 -55.89
N GLU A 93 16.60 48.85 -55.85
CA GLU A 93 16.58 47.65 -54.98
C GLU A 93 17.68 46.67 -55.41
N ARG A 94 18.34 46.06 -54.45
CA ARG A 94 19.33 45.02 -54.73
C ARG A 94 19.04 43.75 -53.95
N SER A 95 19.43 42.65 -54.51
CA SER A 95 19.22 41.34 -53.86
C SER A 95 20.49 40.51 -53.76
N ALA A 96 20.59 39.66 -52.79
CA ALA A 96 21.64 38.66 -52.62
C ALA A 96 21.02 37.35 -52.20
N ILE A 97 21.72 36.27 -52.42
CA ILE A 97 21.33 34.92 -51.96
C ILE A 97 22.35 34.47 -50.96
N ILE A 98 21.89 34.02 -49.83
CA ILE A 98 22.68 33.32 -48.81
C ILE A 98 22.44 31.81 -49.05
N THR A 99 23.49 31.11 -49.41
CA THR A 99 23.41 29.64 -49.56
C THR A 99 23.97 29.00 -48.30
N ILE A 100 23.17 28.16 -47.66
CA ILE A 100 23.48 27.39 -46.47
C ILE A 100 23.69 25.94 -46.91
N SER A 101 24.82 25.37 -46.52
CA SER A 101 25.24 24.04 -46.96
C SER A 101 25.65 23.20 -45.74
N ALA A 102 25.28 21.96 -45.74
CA ALA A 102 25.78 20.97 -44.77
C ALA A 102 26.09 19.67 -45.54
N GLN A 103 27.03 18.91 -45.03
CA GLN A 103 27.48 17.69 -45.70
C GLN A 103 26.29 16.71 -45.90
N ASP A 104 26.15 16.23 -47.11
CA ASP A 104 25.10 15.29 -47.54
C ASP A 104 23.65 15.81 -47.46
N CYS A 105 23.48 17.12 -47.37
CA CYS A 105 22.20 17.82 -47.45
C CYS A 105 22.12 18.66 -48.70
N ASP A 106 20.88 18.85 -49.20
CA ASP A 106 20.66 19.83 -50.23
C ASP A 106 20.84 21.24 -49.69
N ASN A 107 21.43 22.11 -50.49
CA ASN A 107 21.65 23.49 -50.09
C ASN A 107 20.31 24.22 -49.95
N ILE A 108 20.22 25.04 -48.92
CA ILE A 108 19.05 25.91 -48.69
C ILE A 108 19.48 27.36 -48.96
N GLU A 109 18.61 28.09 -49.61
CA GLU A 109 18.88 29.46 -49.98
C GLU A 109 17.92 30.42 -49.23
N ILE A 110 18.50 31.52 -48.70
CA ILE A 110 17.77 32.67 -48.16
C ILE A 110 17.94 33.84 -49.13
N SER A 111 16.85 34.32 -49.67
CA SER A 111 16.86 35.55 -50.48
C SER A 111 16.95 36.77 -49.57
N VAL A 112 17.91 37.63 -49.84
CA VAL A 112 18.07 38.91 -49.11
C VAL A 112 17.76 40.06 -50.08
N ILE A 113 16.80 40.89 -49.77
CA ILE A 113 16.36 42.04 -50.58
C ILE A 113 16.64 43.29 -49.80
N GLN A 114 17.24 44.29 -50.43
CA GLN A 114 17.54 45.57 -49.79
C GLN A 114 16.94 46.72 -50.64
N GLU A 115 16.20 47.59 -49.97
CA GLU A 115 15.51 48.71 -50.57
C GLU A 115 16.49 49.73 -51.17
N PRO A 116 16.05 50.47 -52.23
CA PRO A 116 16.87 51.53 -52.83
C PRO A 116 16.98 52.75 -51.90
N ARG A 117 18.04 53.50 -52.02
CA ARG A 117 18.20 54.77 -51.29
C ARG A 117 17.30 55.82 -51.92
N PRO A 118 16.51 56.54 -51.11
CA PRO A 118 15.65 57.64 -51.63
C PRO A 118 16.47 58.73 -52.30
N GLN A 119 15.92 59.35 -53.38
CA GLN A 119 16.56 60.47 -54.08
C GLN A 119 16.62 61.72 -53.16
N PRO A 120 17.71 62.55 -53.32
CA PRO A 120 17.97 63.65 -52.42
C PRO A 120 17.00 64.87 -52.43
N ASP A 121 16.00 64.82 -53.32
CA ASP A 121 15.04 65.98 -53.43
C ASP A 121 13.69 65.84 -52.71
N LYS A 122 13.48 64.72 -52.06
CA LYS A 122 12.31 64.53 -51.17
C LYS A 122 12.69 64.70 -49.71
N PRO A 123 11.86 65.39 -48.91
CA PRO A 123 12.02 65.36 -47.47
C PRO A 123 12.01 63.94 -46.93
N TYR A 124 12.98 63.61 -46.08
CA TYR A 124 13.08 62.26 -45.50
C TYR A 124 13.51 62.31 -44.05
N ILE A 125 13.10 61.35 -43.25
CA ILE A 125 13.63 60.99 -41.94
C ILE A 125 14.15 59.56 -42.05
N SER A 126 15.37 59.33 -41.62
CA SER A 126 15.97 58.01 -41.50
C SER A 126 16.54 57.81 -40.10
N VAL A 127 16.32 56.69 -39.52
CA VAL A 127 16.86 56.31 -38.21
C VAL A 127 17.58 54.97 -38.35
N SER A 128 18.65 54.78 -37.54
CA SER A 128 19.44 53.55 -37.59
C SER A 128 18.70 52.32 -37.04
N ASP A 129 17.64 52.50 -36.25
CA ASP A 129 16.79 51.43 -35.75
C ASP A 129 15.38 51.99 -35.43
N ASN A 130 14.38 51.15 -35.59
CA ASN A 130 12.98 51.47 -35.27
C ASN A 130 12.44 50.76 -34.03
N GLN A 131 13.30 50.06 -33.29
CA GLN A 131 12.96 49.39 -32.02
C GLN A 131 14.16 49.45 -31.07
N ALA A 132 13.86 49.51 -29.78
CA ALA A 132 14.87 49.43 -28.72
C ALA A 132 14.32 48.71 -27.50
N ASN A 133 15.06 47.74 -27.02
CA ASN A 133 14.74 46.98 -25.81
C ASN A 133 15.62 47.44 -24.66
N PHE A 134 15.00 47.65 -23.51
CA PHE A 134 15.66 48.07 -22.29
C PHE A 134 15.44 47.06 -21.18
N PRO A 135 16.46 46.80 -20.35
CA PRO A 135 16.30 46.05 -19.14
C PRO A 135 15.42 46.77 -18.12
N GLU A 136 15.06 46.10 -17.05
CA GLU A 136 14.25 46.64 -15.95
C GLU A 136 14.82 47.95 -15.35
N ASP A 137 16.13 48.05 -15.25
CA ASP A 137 16.82 49.21 -14.71
C ASP A 137 16.81 50.44 -15.67
N GLY A 138 16.26 50.26 -16.86
CA GLY A 138 16.27 51.31 -17.89
C GLY A 138 17.65 51.51 -18.49
N GLY A 139 17.98 52.73 -18.78
CA GLY A 139 19.27 53.10 -19.37
C GLY A 139 19.14 54.10 -20.50
N SER A 140 20.20 54.26 -21.27
CA SER A 140 20.20 55.14 -22.44
C SER A 140 20.84 54.46 -23.64
N ILE A 141 20.25 54.66 -24.81
CA ILE A 141 20.85 54.31 -26.10
C ILE A 141 20.94 55.54 -26.98
N THR A 142 21.84 55.51 -27.91
CA THR A 142 21.96 56.54 -28.93
C THR A 142 21.82 55.94 -30.32
N LEU A 143 20.84 56.39 -31.06
CA LEU A 143 20.59 56.07 -32.45
C LEU A 143 21.03 57.21 -33.35
N THR A 144 21.46 56.91 -34.56
CA THR A 144 21.67 57.95 -35.56
C THR A 144 20.35 58.30 -36.22
N ALA A 145 20.07 59.57 -36.33
CA ALA A 145 18.94 60.12 -37.05
C ALA A 145 19.44 61.08 -38.15
N SER A 146 18.91 60.99 -39.31
CA SER A 146 19.24 61.94 -40.40
C SER A 146 17.97 62.39 -41.10
N SER A 147 17.97 63.69 -41.46
CA SER A 147 16.89 64.33 -42.20
C SER A 147 17.44 65.52 -42.95
N ASN A 148 16.83 65.85 -44.08
CA ASN A 148 17.11 67.08 -44.82
C ASN A 148 16.20 68.19 -44.36
N SER A 149 15.48 68.07 -43.26
CA SER A 149 14.64 69.07 -42.60
C SER A 149 14.83 69.00 -41.08
N PRO A 150 14.62 70.13 -40.37
CA PRO A 150 14.75 70.11 -38.91
C PRO A 150 13.78 69.10 -38.26
N MET A 151 14.34 68.27 -37.40
CA MET A 151 13.59 67.20 -36.69
C MET A 151 13.11 67.66 -35.32
N SER A 152 11.98 67.14 -34.89
CA SER A 152 11.48 67.22 -33.52
C SER A 152 11.18 65.80 -33.01
N VAL A 153 11.29 65.58 -31.70
CA VAL A 153 11.12 64.28 -31.09
C VAL A 153 10.11 64.35 -29.93
N ARG A 154 9.21 63.38 -29.86
CA ARG A 154 8.26 63.26 -28.75
C ARG A 154 8.16 61.84 -28.30
N SER A 155 7.90 61.61 -27.05
CA SER A 155 7.61 60.27 -26.48
C SER A 155 6.14 60.15 -26.15
N SER A 156 5.60 58.97 -26.29
CA SER A 156 4.24 58.60 -25.87
C SER A 156 4.11 58.39 -24.35
N GLN A 157 5.25 58.28 -23.64
CA GLN A 157 5.28 57.95 -22.21
C GLN A 157 6.33 58.78 -21.48
N ASN A 158 6.02 59.18 -20.24
CA ASN A 158 6.92 60.04 -19.44
C ASN A 158 8.18 59.28 -18.95
N TRP A 159 8.12 57.96 -18.85
CA TRP A 159 9.24 57.13 -18.40
C TRP A 159 10.26 56.85 -19.51
N ALA A 160 9.94 57.08 -20.76
CA ALA A 160 10.85 57.01 -21.90
C ALA A 160 10.98 58.44 -22.48
N THR A 161 12.15 59.00 -22.44
CA THR A 161 12.44 60.35 -22.97
C THR A 161 13.39 60.24 -24.15
N ALA A 162 13.24 61.12 -25.09
CA ALA A 162 14.13 61.18 -26.24
C ALA A 162 14.52 62.62 -26.58
N GLY A 163 15.75 62.83 -27.00
CA GLY A 163 16.25 64.15 -27.39
C GLY A 163 17.29 64.02 -28.51
N LEU A 164 17.29 64.99 -29.44
CA LEU A 164 18.29 65.12 -30.49
C LEU A 164 19.54 65.80 -29.96
N ILE A 165 20.70 65.20 -30.25
CA ILE A 165 22.01 65.80 -30.05
C ILE A 165 22.51 66.22 -31.46
N VAL A 166 22.47 67.46 -31.74
CA VAL A 166 22.81 68.05 -33.07
C VAL A 166 24.28 67.85 -33.38
N GLY A 167 24.59 67.19 -34.50
CA GLY A 167 25.94 66.97 -35.01
C GLY A 167 26.20 67.75 -36.33
N ALA A 168 27.48 67.77 -36.79
CA ALA A 168 27.86 68.50 -37.99
C ALA A 168 27.36 67.89 -39.34
N GLN A 169 27.00 66.57 -39.35
CA GLN A 169 26.49 65.89 -40.55
C GLN A 169 25.33 64.93 -40.29
N THR A 170 25.19 64.46 -39.05
CA THR A 170 24.07 63.57 -38.60
C THR A 170 23.73 63.91 -37.15
N ASP A 171 22.45 63.94 -36.81
CA ASP A 171 21.99 64.09 -35.44
C ASP A 171 22.01 62.80 -34.73
N ASN A 172 22.32 62.79 -33.46
CA ASN A 172 22.19 61.61 -32.61
C ASN A 172 20.87 61.72 -31.80
N LEU A 173 20.08 60.69 -31.87
CA LEU A 173 18.88 60.56 -31.05
C LEU A 173 19.24 59.80 -29.77
N LYS A 174 19.29 60.48 -28.64
CA LYS A 174 19.46 59.83 -27.35
C LYS A 174 18.09 59.49 -26.77
N ILE A 175 17.84 58.21 -26.54
CA ILE A 175 16.67 57.73 -25.85
C ILE A 175 17.08 57.31 -24.44
N THR A 176 16.37 57.78 -23.42
CA THR A 176 16.61 57.46 -22.01
C THR A 176 15.33 56.91 -21.39
N VAL A 177 15.42 55.77 -20.76
CA VAL A 177 14.33 55.03 -20.14
C VAL A 177 14.61 54.92 -18.64
N SER A 178 13.66 55.36 -17.80
CA SER A 178 13.76 55.21 -16.34
C SER A 178 13.51 53.74 -15.93
N PRO A 179 13.95 53.33 -14.71
CA PRO A 179 13.67 51.98 -14.20
C PRO A 179 12.18 51.66 -14.24
N ASN A 180 11.83 50.42 -14.60
CA ASN A 180 10.45 49.91 -14.56
C ASN A 180 10.08 49.54 -13.12
N PRO A 181 9.13 50.21 -12.48
CA PRO A 181 8.73 49.86 -11.12
C PRO A 181 7.80 48.62 -11.07
N ASP A 182 7.21 48.23 -12.22
CA ASP A 182 6.14 47.26 -12.30
C ASP A 182 6.67 45.89 -12.72
N GLU A 183 6.01 44.81 -12.26
CA GLU A 183 6.29 43.44 -12.63
C GLU A 183 5.77 43.07 -14.03
N SER A 184 5.31 44.04 -14.79
CA SER A 184 4.84 43.86 -16.17
C SER A 184 5.74 44.61 -17.15
N GLU A 185 5.89 44.06 -18.35
CA GLU A 185 6.50 44.73 -19.49
C GLU A 185 5.76 46.01 -19.80
N ARG A 186 6.50 47.06 -20.17
CA ARG A 186 5.88 48.31 -20.63
C ARG A 186 6.47 48.79 -21.95
N ASN A 187 5.64 49.44 -22.70
CA ASN A 187 5.95 49.88 -24.06
C ASN A 187 5.73 51.37 -24.23
N ALA A 188 6.59 51.99 -25.02
CA ALA A 188 6.47 53.39 -25.43
C ALA A 188 6.80 53.55 -26.90
N ILE A 189 6.38 54.67 -27.49
CA ILE A 189 6.69 55.02 -28.85
C ILE A 189 7.41 56.39 -28.82
N ILE A 190 8.58 56.43 -29.42
CA ILE A 190 9.28 57.67 -29.71
C ILE A 190 8.94 58.06 -31.17
N THR A 191 8.36 59.19 -31.36
CA THR A 191 8.00 59.71 -32.68
C THR A 191 8.96 60.85 -33.07
N ILE A 192 9.55 60.74 -34.24
CA ILE A 192 10.41 61.72 -34.87
C ILE A 192 9.62 62.36 -36.02
N ALA A 193 9.48 63.67 -36.01
CA ALA A 193 8.74 64.37 -37.03
C ALA A 193 9.63 65.50 -37.64
N ALA A 194 9.52 65.71 -38.95
CA ALA A 194 10.15 66.78 -39.67
C ALA A 194 9.17 67.41 -40.69
N ARG A 195 9.38 68.59 -41.06
CA ARG A 195 8.46 69.35 -41.97
C ARG A 195 8.37 68.63 -43.33
N ASN A 196 7.15 68.27 -43.75
CA ASN A 196 6.81 67.60 -45.01
C ASN A 196 7.38 66.17 -45.13
N CYS A 197 7.64 65.52 -44.02
CA CYS A 197 8.00 64.10 -43.92
C CYS A 197 6.91 63.33 -43.19
N ASP A 198 6.79 62.08 -43.45
CA ASP A 198 6.01 61.20 -42.65
C ASP A 198 6.73 60.94 -41.31
N ASP A 199 5.99 60.88 -40.21
CA ASP A 199 6.55 60.63 -38.87
C ASP A 199 7.20 59.24 -38.82
N VAL A 200 8.39 59.13 -38.26
CA VAL A 200 9.06 57.88 -37.99
C VAL A 200 8.86 57.50 -36.53
N GLN A 201 8.43 56.27 -36.28
CA GLN A 201 8.20 55.74 -34.95
C GLN A 201 9.25 54.72 -34.56
N ILE A 202 9.74 54.83 -33.31
CA ILE A 202 10.63 53.87 -32.68
C ILE A 202 9.87 53.22 -31.53
N SER A 203 9.71 51.93 -31.58
CA SER A 203 9.08 51.13 -30.51
C SER A 203 10.07 50.91 -29.40
N ILE A 204 9.72 51.27 -28.19
CA ILE A 204 10.50 51.02 -26.98
C ILE A 204 9.77 49.93 -26.20
N ARG A 205 10.50 48.86 -25.89
CA ARG A 205 10.06 47.81 -24.99
C ARG A 205 10.97 47.81 -23.78
N GLN A 206 10.40 47.73 -22.58
CA GLN A 206 11.17 47.60 -21.36
C GLN A 206 10.72 46.35 -20.58
N ASP A 207 11.69 45.57 -20.17
CA ASP A 207 11.45 44.37 -19.39
C ASP A 207 10.77 44.67 -18.06
N PRO A 208 9.94 43.78 -17.56
CA PRO A 208 9.33 43.90 -16.24
C PRO A 208 10.38 43.89 -15.14
N LYS A 209 10.08 44.51 -14.02
CA LYS A 209 10.92 44.44 -12.82
C LYS A 209 11.04 42.98 -12.39
N SER A 210 12.26 42.49 -12.31
CA SER A 210 12.52 41.17 -11.81
C SER A 210 12.36 41.14 -10.28
N VAL A 211 11.37 40.41 -9.81
CA VAL A 211 11.21 40.16 -8.39
C VAL A 211 11.83 38.83 -8.09
N TYR A 212 12.86 38.83 -7.26
CA TYR A 212 13.38 37.60 -6.72
C TYR A 212 12.27 36.93 -5.91
N ARG A 213 11.81 35.79 -6.37
CA ARG A 213 10.88 34.93 -5.64
C ARG A 213 11.66 33.72 -5.17
N SER A 214 11.66 33.47 -3.87
CA SER A 214 12.39 32.35 -3.29
C SER A 214 11.98 31.04 -3.95
N PRO A 215 12.93 30.20 -4.36
CA PRO A 215 12.67 28.85 -4.81
C PRO A 215 12.45 27.85 -3.66
N ASP A 216 12.63 28.27 -2.41
CA ASP A 216 12.62 27.41 -1.24
C ASP A 216 11.22 26.83 -1.01
N CYS A 217 11.13 25.50 -0.85
CA CYS A 217 9.88 24.79 -0.67
C CYS A 217 10.03 23.56 0.25
N ASP A 218 10.85 23.68 1.29
CA ASP A 218 11.04 22.60 2.25
C ASP A 218 10.04 22.64 3.39
N LEU A 219 9.56 21.49 3.81
CA LEU A 219 8.84 21.28 5.05
C LEU A 219 9.87 21.11 6.18
N LEU A 220 9.88 22.01 7.16
CA LEU A 220 10.90 22.06 8.22
C LEU A 220 10.49 21.34 9.48
N SER A 221 9.20 21.34 9.81
CA SER A 221 8.65 20.60 10.95
C SER A 221 7.20 20.22 10.70
N PHE A 222 6.77 19.11 11.28
CA PHE A 222 5.38 18.65 11.22
C PHE A 222 5.07 17.73 12.42
N TYR A 223 4.03 18.03 13.17
CA TYR A 223 3.53 17.21 14.26
C TYR A 223 2.07 17.53 14.57
N ILE A 224 1.40 16.67 15.32
CA ILE A 224 0.02 16.90 15.78
C ILE A 224 0.05 17.16 17.28
N PRO A 225 -0.26 18.36 17.76
CA PRO A 225 -0.19 18.73 19.17
C PRO A 225 -1.34 18.11 19.97
N ALA A 226 -1.04 17.66 21.16
CA ALA A 226 -1.96 17.02 22.06
C ALA A 226 -3.11 17.96 22.49
N ASN A 227 -2.77 19.18 22.87
CA ASN A 227 -3.72 20.15 23.45
C ASN A 227 -4.81 20.59 22.48
N GLN A 228 -4.50 20.70 21.17
CA GLN A 228 -5.46 21.11 20.14
C GLN A 228 -6.33 19.94 19.65
N ASN A 229 -5.89 18.70 19.88
CA ASN A 229 -6.52 17.51 19.35
C ASN A 229 -7.13 16.60 20.43
N ASN A 230 -7.14 17.05 21.69
CA ASN A 230 -7.60 16.24 22.83
C ASN A 230 -6.89 14.87 22.91
N LEU A 231 -5.56 14.90 22.73
CA LEU A 231 -4.72 13.71 22.82
C LEU A 231 -3.96 13.68 24.15
N PRO A 232 -3.64 12.50 24.69
CA PRO A 232 -2.80 12.38 25.88
C PRO A 232 -1.35 12.81 25.65
N GLN A 233 -0.88 12.79 24.40
CA GLN A 233 0.47 13.23 24.01
C GLN A 233 0.50 13.66 22.55
N ASN A 234 1.53 14.43 22.16
CA ASN A 234 1.75 14.81 20.76
C ASN A 234 1.99 13.58 19.89
N ILE A 235 1.57 13.67 18.61
CA ILE A 235 1.97 12.75 17.57
C ILE A 235 3.14 13.38 16.81
N ASN A 236 4.33 12.86 17.00
CA ASN A 236 5.53 13.30 16.29
C ASN A 236 5.78 12.40 15.10
N PHE A 237 6.19 12.99 13.99
CA PHE A 237 6.51 12.27 12.76
C PHE A 237 8.03 12.16 12.60
N ASP A 238 8.49 10.99 12.23
CA ASP A 238 9.86 10.75 11.82
C ASP A 238 10.01 11.18 10.34
N PHE A 239 10.91 12.14 10.09
CA PHE A 239 11.20 12.64 8.75
C PHE A 239 12.25 11.80 8.06
N ASN A 240 11.95 11.36 6.84
CA ASN A 240 12.94 10.84 5.90
C ASN A 240 13.09 11.86 4.76
N THR A 241 14.18 12.64 4.80
CA THR A 241 14.45 13.70 3.84
C THR A 241 14.80 13.19 2.45
N GLU A 242 15.40 11.99 2.33
CA GLU A 242 15.73 11.39 1.04
C GLU A 242 14.48 10.88 0.29
N GLN A 243 13.51 10.37 1.03
CA GLN A 243 12.27 9.83 0.48
C GLN A 243 11.11 10.83 0.53
N HIS A 244 11.33 12.04 1.05
CA HIS A 244 10.27 13.03 1.30
C HIS A 244 9.05 12.44 2.00
N SER A 245 9.28 11.66 3.05
CA SER A 245 8.23 10.97 3.77
C SER A 245 8.30 11.23 5.27
N LEU A 246 7.12 11.31 5.87
CA LEU A 246 6.93 11.48 7.30
C LEU A 246 6.11 10.30 7.81
N LYS A 247 6.61 9.60 8.82
CA LYS A 247 5.90 8.46 9.41
C LYS A 247 5.70 8.65 10.90
N ALA A 248 4.50 8.33 11.36
CA ALA A 248 4.19 8.30 12.78
C ALA A 248 3.39 7.03 13.13
N LEU A 249 3.59 6.53 14.34
CA LEU A 249 2.77 5.47 14.93
C LEU A 249 2.13 6.00 16.20
N TYR A 250 0.80 5.92 16.30
CA TYR A 250 0.06 6.37 17.46
C TYR A 250 -0.85 5.25 17.98
N LEU A 251 -0.59 4.81 19.19
CA LEU A 251 -1.17 3.61 19.80
C LEU A 251 -2.14 3.90 20.96
N GLN A 252 -2.45 5.16 21.21
CA GLN A 252 -3.41 5.55 22.23
C GLN A 252 -4.77 5.85 21.62
N TRP A 253 -5.82 5.66 22.41
CA TRP A 253 -7.18 5.98 21.98
C TRP A 253 -7.37 7.51 21.87
N ILE A 254 -8.02 7.95 20.82
CA ILE A 254 -8.35 9.36 20.57
C ILE A 254 -9.82 9.59 20.98
N GLU A 255 -10.02 10.40 22.00
CA GLU A 255 -11.36 10.76 22.48
C GLU A 255 -11.91 11.95 21.68
N LYS A 256 -12.35 11.70 20.44
CA LYS A 256 -12.99 12.69 19.55
C LYS A 256 -14.12 12.03 18.79
N ASP A 257 -15.18 12.80 18.49
CA ASP A 257 -16.29 12.34 17.63
C ASP A 257 -15.80 11.95 16.23
N ASN A 258 -14.84 12.71 15.69
CA ASN A 258 -14.19 12.40 14.44
C ASN A 258 -12.66 12.29 14.66
N PRO A 259 -12.15 11.12 15.07
CA PRO A 259 -10.75 10.95 15.44
C PRO A 259 -9.78 11.06 14.26
N GLN A 260 -10.25 10.89 13.03
CA GLN A 260 -9.39 11.02 11.84
C GLN A 260 -9.06 12.47 11.48
N MET A 261 -9.91 13.44 11.88
CA MET A 261 -9.69 14.87 11.60
C MET A 261 -8.83 15.48 12.68
N LEU A 262 -7.54 15.68 12.40
CA LEU A 262 -6.56 16.23 13.35
C LEU A 262 -5.98 17.54 12.83
N ILE A 263 -5.65 18.43 13.74
CA ILE A 263 -5.07 19.75 13.43
C ILE A 263 -3.55 19.66 13.57
N PRO A 264 -2.78 19.63 12.48
CA PRO A 264 -1.33 19.61 12.54
C PRO A 264 -0.74 21.02 12.79
N VAL A 265 0.44 21.04 13.39
CA VAL A 265 1.32 22.21 13.47
C VAL A 265 2.56 21.92 12.65
N PHE A 266 2.94 22.86 11.81
CA PHE A 266 4.06 22.72 10.89
C PHE A 266 4.75 24.05 10.62
N THR A 267 5.99 23.98 10.14
CA THR A 267 6.73 25.12 9.58
C THR A 267 7.34 24.72 8.25
N HIS A 268 7.40 25.66 7.31
CA HIS A 268 8.01 25.51 5.99
C HIS A 268 8.68 26.82 5.57
N ASN A 269 9.55 26.81 4.57
CA ASN A 269 10.23 27.99 4.01
C ASN A 269 9.59 28.47 2.70
N GLY A 270 8.54 27.83 2.20
CA GLY A 270 7.79 28.24 1.03
C GLY A 270 6.70 29.29 1.33
N ALA A 271 5.93 29.64 0.30
CA ALA A 271 4.81 30.58 0.40
C ALA A 271 3.57 29.98 1.05
N GLN A 272 3.30 28.69 0.80
CA GLN A 272 2.14 27.98 1.37
C GLN A 272 2.37 26.48 1.44
N LEU A 273 1.59 25.81 2.30
CA LEU A 273 1.46 24.36 2.35
C LEU A 273 0.06 23.93 1.89
N LEU A 274 0.02 22.91 1.04
CA LEU A 274 -1.22 22.24 0.63
C LEU A 274 -1.25 20.83 1.25
N ALA A 275 -2.41 20.43 1.76
CA ALA A 275 -2.70 19.04 2.11
C ALA A 275 -3.72 18.49 1.11
N ASP A 276 -3.38 17.42 0.39
CA ASP A 276 -4.20 16.82 -0.69
C ASP A 276 -4.71 17.89 -1.68
N GLY A 277 -3.83 18.82 -2.03
CA GLY A 277 -4.11 19.92 -2.97
C GLY A 277 -4.89 21.11 -2.37
N SER A 278 -5.30 21.08 -1.12
CA SER A 278 -6.03 22.16 -0.45
C SER A 278 -5.13 22.97 0.49
N PRO A 279 -5.20 24.30 0.49
CA PRO A 279 -4.40 25.12 1.39
C PRO A 279 -4.70 24.84 2.86
N VAL A 280 -3.64 24.73 3.67
CA VAL A 280 -3.75 24.49 5.11
C VAL A 280 -2.96 25.52 5.91
N THR A 281 -3.52 25.90 7.06
CA THR A 281 -2.90 26.83 8.01
C THR A 281 -2.47 26.06 9.26
N SER A 282 -1.19 26.21 9.63
CA SER A 282 -0.58 25.56 10.80
C SER A 282 -1.37 25.88 12.07
N GLY A 283 -1.75 24.83 12.81
CA GLY A 283 -2.49 24.93 14.06
C GLY A 283 -3.95 25.36 13.93
N GLN A 284 -4.54 25.39 12.71
CA GLN A 284 -5.91 25.85 12.50
C GLN A 284 -6.71 24.91 11.61
N THR A 285 -6.15 24.45 10.49
CA THR A 285 -6.89 23.65 9.52
C THR A 285 -6.85 22.17 9.89
N PRO A 286 -8.00 21.52 10.12
CA PRO A 286 -8.05 20.09 10.33
C PRO A 286 -7.77 19.34 9.03
N VAL A 287 -6.98 18.27 9.12
CA VAL A 287 -6.58 17.39 8.02
C VAL A 287 -7.00 15.95 8.36
N SER A 288 -7.49 15.22 7.37
CA SER A 288 -7.86 13.81 7.54
C SER A 288 -6.64 12.91 7.41
N PHE A 289 -6.38 12.11 8.46
CA PHE A 289 -5.33 11.10 8.47
C PHE A 289 -5.86 9.67 8.29
N ALA A 290 -7.07 9.53 7.75
CA ALA A 290 -7.62 8.20 7.40
C ALA A 290 -6.76 7.46 6.37
N GLN A 291 -6.11 8.20 5.49
CA GLN A 291 -5.13 7.73 4.51
C GLN A 291 -3.84 8.57 4.62
N PRO A 292 -2.72 8.13 4.03
CA PRO A 292 -1.53 8.97 3.92
C PRO A 292 -1.86 10.29 3.24
N VAL A 293 -1.41 11.41 3.80
CA VAL A 293 -1.68 12.77 3.35
C VAL A 293 -0.54 13.27 2.47
N GLN A 294 -0.87 13.78 1.29
CA GLN A 294 0.08 14.45 0.42
C GLN A 294 0.24 15.92 0.86
N LEU A 295 1.41 16.27 1.39
CA LEU A 295 1.78 17.62 1.79
C LEU A 295 2.66 18.26 0.71
N THR A 296 2.20 19.35 0.09
CA THR A 296 2.96 20.04 -0.95
C THR A 296 3.29 21.46 -0.48
N VAL A 297 4.57 21.74 -0.27
CA VAL A 297 5.07 23.09 -0.04
C VAL A 297 5.26 23.78 -1.39
N VAL A 298 4.67 24.96 -1.56
CA VAL A 298 4.77 25.77 -2.76
C VAL A 298 5.66 26.96 -2.46
N ALA A 299 6.73 27.14 -3.25
CA ALA A 299 7.64 28.28 -3.17
C ALA A 299 7.01 29.56 -3.73
N GLU A 300 7.61 30.71 -3.45
CA GLU A 300 7.18 32.00 -4.02
C GLU A 300 7.31 32.02 -5.56
N ASN A 301 8.29 31.34 -6.12
CA ASN A 301 8.50 31.25 -7.58
C ASN A 301 7.62 30.17 -8.26
N GLY A 302 6.80 29.44 -7.49
CA GLY A 302 5.94 28.38 -7.99
C GLY A 302 6.55 26.98 -7.99
N ASN A 303 7.81 26.81 -7.60
CA ASN A 303 8.40 25.49 -7.39
C ASN A 303 7.64 24.75 -6.27
N THR A 304 7.64 23.42 -6.33
CA THR A 304 6.95 22.62 -5.33
C THR A 304 7.81 21.47 -4.83
N GLN A 305 7.70 21.16 -3.54
CA GLN A 305 8.22 19.94 -2.94
C GLN A 305 7.09 19.20 -2.24
N THR A 306 6.95 17.91 -2.55
CA THR A 306 5.88 17.08 -2.01
C THR A 306 6.44 16.08 -1.01
N TYR A 307 5.72 15.90 0.10
CA TYR A 307 5.98 14.96 1.18
C TYR A 307 4.75 14.08 1.39
N ILE A 308 4.95 12.85 1.82
CA ILE A 308 3.86 11.96 2.22
C ILE A 308 3.89 11.80 3.74
N ALA A 309 2.85 12.28 4.41
CA ALA A 309 2.66 12.10 5.85
C ALA A 309 1.77 10.87 6.11
N ASP A 310 2.38 9.79 6.58
CA ASP A 310 1.70 8.53 6.89
C ASP A 310 1.62 8.33 8.40
N LEU A 311 0.40 8.46 8.94
CA LEU A 311 0.09 8.16 10.33
C LEU A 311 -0.44 6.72 10.43
N ASN A 312 0.28 5.84 11.10
CA ASN A 312 -0.28 4.55 11.51
C ASN A 312 -0.98 4.71 12.87
N CYS A 313 -2.30 4.78 12.84
CA CYS A 313 -3.16 4.81 14.02
C CYS A 313 -4.29 3.77 13.84
N PRO A 314 -4.21 2.60 14.52
CA PRO A 314 -5.19 1.53 14.33
C PRO A 314 -6.64 1.91 14.60
N GLN A 315 -6.91 3.03 15.27
CA GLN A 315 -8.26 3.55 15.50
C GLN A 315 -8.85 4.25 14.26
N ILE A 316 -8.04 4.90 13.43
CA ILE A 316 -8.54 5.84 12.41
C ILE A 316 -8.25 5.44 10.97
N ASN A 317 -7.16 4.72 10.74
CA ASN A 317 -6.74 4.33 9.39
C ASN A 317 -6.61 2.82 9.25
N THR A 318 -7.51 2.11 9.87
CA THR A 318 -7.56 0.66 9.81
C THR A 318 -8.51 0.19 8.72
N GLU A 319 -8.09 -0.86 8.04
CA GLU A 319 -8.89 -1.61 7.08
C GLU A 319 -9.69 -2.74 7.75
N ILE A 320 -9.56 -2.85 9.07
CA ILE A 320 -10.21 -3.85 9.90
C ILE A 320 -10.94 -3.21 11.09
N PRO A 321 -11.98 -3.87 11.64
CA PRO A 321 -12.74 -3.37 12.78
C PRO A 321 -11.87 -3.07 14.00
N VAL A 322 -12.35 -2.14 14.82
CA VAL A 322 -11.72 -1.75 16.10
C VAL A 322 -12.61 -2.14 17.25
N LEU A 323 -12.03 -2.80 18.23
CA LEU A 323 -12.61 -3.22 19.48
C LEU A 323 -11.93 -2.51 20.65
N ARG A 324 -12.64 -1.64 21.35
CA ARG A 324 -12.20 -1.05 22.60
C ARG A 324 -12.86 -1.74 23.76
N LEU A 325 -12.08 -2.17 24.74
CA LEU A 325 -12.52 -2.77 25.99
C LEU A 325 -12.07 -1.88 27.16
N GLN A 326 -12.99 -1.57 28.07
CA GLN A 326 -12.71 -0.82 29.30
C GLN A 326 -13.20 -1.63 30.51
N PRO A 327 -12.45 -2.69 30.89
CA PRO A 327 -12.82 -3.54 32.02
C PRO A 327 -12.79 -2.74 33.32
N GLN A 328 -13.80 -2.95 34.18
CA GLN A 328 -13.92 -2.29 35.48
C GLN A 328 -12.87 -2.76 36.49
N SER A 329 -12.26 -3.92 36.24
CA SER A 329 -11.16 -4.45 37.04
C SER A 329 -10.23 -5.31 36.18
N ALA A 330 -9.07 -5.69 36.72
CA ALA A 330 -8.11 -6.51 36.01
C ALA A 330 -8.68 -7.88 35.62
N ILE A 331 -8.43 -8.31 34.37
CA ILE A 331 -8.83 -9.63 33.86
C ILE A 331 -7.77 -10.64 34.30
N ASN A 332 -7.97 -11.30 35.43
CA ASN A 332 -7.01 -12.23 36.04
C ASN A 332 -7.44 -13.69 35.97
N SER A 333 -8.63 -13.97 35.43
CA SER A 333 -9.20 -15.31 35.42
C SER A 333 -9.72 -15.69 34.02
N LYS A 334 -9.66 -16.97 33.70
CA LYS A 334 -10.33 -17.57 32.55
C LYS A 334 -11.71 -18.16 32.91
N GLU A 335 -12.08 -18.10 34.20
CA GLU A 335 -13.38 -18.61 34.69
C GLU A 335 -14.33 -17.46 35.07
N VAL A 336 -13.81 -16.40 35.67
CA VAL A 336 -14.61 -15.30 36.19
C VAL A 336 -14.66 -14.16 35.19
N TYR A 337 -15.88 -13.74 34.83
CA TYR A 337 -16.11 -12.58 33.98
C TYR A 337 -15.96 -11.27 34.76
N VAL A 338 -15.43 -10.29 34.07
CA VAL A 338 -15.33 -8.89 34.52
C VAL A 338 -16.26 -8.05 33.67
N GLN A 339 -17.02 -7.16 34.28
CA GLN A 339 -17.83 -6.18 33.56
C GLN A 339 -16.91 -5.22 32.79
N THR A 340 -17.29 -4.89 31.58
CA THR A 340 -16.56 -3.96 30.71
C THR A 340 -17.53 -3.12 29.90
N THR A 341 -17.17 -1.88 29.62
CA THR A 341 -17.77 -1.19 28.48
C THR A 341 -17.01 -1.57 27.22
N ILE A 342 -17.75 -1.60 26.12
CA ILE A 342 -17.22 -2.03 24.82
C ILE A 342 -17.67 -1.06 23.73
N THR A 343 -16.71 -0.65 22.90
CA THR A 343 -16.96 0.03 21.63
C THR A 343 -16.44 -0.84 20.50
N LEU A 344 -17.31 -1.15 19.53
CA LEU A 344 -16.97 -1.98 18.39
C LEU A 344 -17.46 -1.29 17.12
N TYR A 345 -16.56 -0.86 16.28
CA TYR A 345 -16.88 -0.20 15.02
C TYR A 345 -15.98 -0.64 13.88
N ASP A 346 -16.46 -0.37 12.67
CA ASP A 346 -15.71 -0.57 11.42
C ASP A 346 -15.91 0.68 10.58
N ALA A 347 -14.82 1.36 10.24
CA ALA A 347 -14.86 2.57 9.42
C ALA A 347 -15.47 2.34 8.03
N ASN A 348 -15.53 1.09 7.58
CA ASN A 348 -16.12 0.71 6.29
C ASN A 348 -17.61 0.44 6.34
N THR A 349 -18.26 0.57 7.51
CA THR A 349 -19.70 0.43 7.61
C THR A 349 -20.38 1.80 7.55
N PRO A 350 -21.55 1.94 6.88
CA PRO A 350 -22.26 3.22 6.77
C PRO A 350 -22.62 3.87 8.10
N GLU A 351 -22.83 3.08 9.13
CA GLU A 351 -23.22 3.53 10.47
C GLU A 351 -22.02 3.60 11.44
N GLY A 352 -20.83 3.13 11.03
CA GLY A 352 -19.59 3.18 11.82
C GLY A 352 -19.55 2.28 13.07
N HIS A 353 -20.67 1.78 13.54
CA HIS A 353 -20.76 1.00 14.78
C HIS A 353 -21.50 -0.32 14.59
N TRP A 354 -20.85 -1.42 15.02
CA TRP A 354 -21.48 -2.75 15.11
C TRP A 354 -22.22 -2.98 16.42
N TYR A 355 -21.91 -2.19 17.43
CA TYR A 355 -22.47 -2.27 18.76
C TYR A 355 -22.64 -0.85 19.30
N PRO A 356 -23.64 -0.57 20.18
CA PRO A 356 -23.78 0.74 20.79
C PRO A 356 -22.47 1.23 21.38
N GLN A 357 -22.17 2.51 21.18
CA GLN A 357 -20.96 3.11 21.75
C GLN A 357 -21.00 2.94 23.28
N ASP A 358 -19.87 2.49 23.84
CA ASP A 358 -19.72 2.22 25.28
C ASP A 358 -20.81 1.31 25.87
N GLY A 359 -21.28 0.36 25.05
CA GLY A 359 -22.26 -0.64 25.48
C GLY A 359 -21.68 -1.63 26.49
N ASP A 360 -22.56 -2.17 27.33
CA ASP A 360 -22.16 -3.13 28.37
C ASP A 360 -21.85 -4.50 27.78
N ALA A 361 -20.81 -5.14 28.31
CA ALA A 361 -20.43 -6.52 28.03
C ALA A 361 -19.67 -7.10 29.24
N GLU A 362 -19.39 -8.39 29.15
CA GLU A 362 -18.53 -9.10 30.09
C GLU A 362 -17.32 -9.65 29.36
N VAL A 363 -16.14 -9.60 29.97
CA VAL A 363 -14.89 -10.14 29.41
C VAL A 363 -14.17 -11.01 30.42
N ARG A 364 -13.54 -12.08 29.96
CA ARG A 364 -12.65 -12.93 30.74
C ARG A 364 -11.49 -13.46 29.90
N GLY A 365 -10.49 -14.00 30.55
CA GLY A 365 -9.47 -14.79 29.87
C GLY A 365 -10.05 -16.06 29.24
N ARG A 366 -9.31 -16.63 28.30
CA ARG A 366 -9.60 -17.94 27.69
C ARG A 366 -8.29 -18.68 27.34
N GLY A 367 -8.46 -19.92 26.90
CA GLY A 367 -7.35 -20.80 26.51
C GLY A 367 -6.71 -21.50 27.69
N ASN A 368 -5.96 -22.55 27.42
CA ASN A 368 -5.23 -23.33 28.42
C ASN A 368 -3.77 -22.82 28.50
N SER A 369 -2.87 -23.33 27.69
CA SER A 369 -1.47 -22.88 27.61
C SER A 369 -1.36 -21.39 27.20
N THR A 370 -2.21 -20.96 26.26
CA THR A 370 -2.18 -19.60 25.71
C THR A 370 -2.55 -18.51 26.73
N TRP A 371 -3.32 -18.84 27.80
CA TRP A 371 -3.60 -17.90 28.88
C TRP A 371 -2.35 -17.54 29.69
N GLY A 372 -1.36 -18.42 29.73
CA GLY A 372 -0.06 -18.18 30.39
C GLY A 372 0.89 -17.26 29.59
N LEU A 373 0.58 -16.98 28.32
CA LEU A 373 1.46 -16.20 27.44
C LEU A 373 1.31 -14.69 27.66
N PRO A 374 2.29 -13.88 27.24
CA PRO A 374 2.26 -12.42 27.37
C PRO A 374 1.04 -11.79 26.70
N LYS A 375 0.82 -12.08 25.42
CA LYS A 375 -0.36 -11.62 24.67
C LYS A 375 -1.52 -12.58 24.90
N LYS A 376 -2.44 -12.19 25.77
CA LYS A 376 -3.49 -13.06 26.28
C LYS A 376 -4.71 -13.09 25.38
N PRO A 377 -5.32 -14.25 25.15
CA PRO A 377 -6.63 -14.36 24.47
C PRO A 377 -7.78 -14.12 25.46
N TYR A 378 -8.91 -13.62 24.92
CA TYR A 378 -10.08 -13.27 25.72
C TYR A 378 -11.36 -13.92 25.17
N ARG A 379 -12.39 -13.97 26.03
CA ARG A 379 -13.77 -14.26 25.67
C ARG A 379 -14.64 -13.07 26.09
N ILE A 380 -15.43 -12.59 25.12
CA ILE A 380 -16.43 -11.54 25.36
C ILE A 380 -17.80 -12.19 25.39
N LYS A 381 -18.65 -11.73 26.31
CA LYS A 381 -20.06 -12.12 26.40
C LYS A 381 -20.93 -10.88 26.40
N PHE A 382 -21.74 -10.76 25.38
CA PHE A 382 -22.70 -9.68 25.23
C PHE A 382 -24.02 -9.98 25.96
N PRO A 383 -24.77 -8.98 26.41
CA PRO A 383 -26.03 -9.20 27.11
C PRO A 383 -27.11 -9.85 26.23
N SER A 384 -27.06 -9.61 24.93
CA SER A 384 -27.96 -10.20 23.94
C SER A 384 -27.18 -10.85 22.79
N LYS A 385 -27.85 -11.78 22.07
CA LYS A 385 -27.27 -12.38 20.86
C LYS A 385 -27.19 -11.38 19.75
N PHE A 386 -26.01 -11.21 19.15
CA PHE A 386 -25.81 -10.46 17.92
C PHE A 386 -24.64 -11.02 17.12
N SER A 387 -24.44 -10.51 15.91
CA SER A 387 -23.37 -10.90 15.01
C SER A 387 -22.37 -9.76 14.89
N PRO A 388 -21.22 -9.78 15.61
CA PRO A 388 -20.25 -8.71 15.56
C PRO A 388 -19.49 -8.72 14.23
N VAL A 389 -19.08 -7.56 13.77
CA VAL A 389 -18.18 -7.33 12.63
C VAL A 389 -18.53 -8.11 11.36
N GLY A 390 -19.80 -8.38 11.15
CA GLY A 390 -20.27 -9.17 9.99
C GLY A 390 -19.89 -10.65 10.03
N LEU A 391 -19.60 -11.22 11.19
CA LEU A 391 -19.52 -12.66 11.41
C LEU A 391 -20.93 -13.23 11.42
N ASN A 392 -21.45 -13.65 10.29
CA ASN A 392 -22.87 -13.58 10.00
C ASN A 392 -23.60 -14.91 9.83
N HIS A 393 -23.06 -16.03 10.28
CA HIS A 393 -23.85 -17.26 10.19
C HIS A 393 -24.80 -17.44 11.36
N ALA A 394 -24.54 -16.85 12.52
CA ALA A 394 -25.50 -16.80 13.63
C ALA A 394 -25.25 -15.67 14.61
N LYS A 395 -26.34 -15.23 15.25
CA LYS A 395 -26.27 -14.36 16.40
C LYS A 395 -25.96 -15.19 17.65
N ALA A 396 -24.91 -14.82 18.36
CA ALA A 396 -24.53 -15.45 19.62
C ALA A 396 -24.17 -14.41 20.68
N LYS A 397 -24.15 -14.84 21.95
CA LYS A 397 -23.74 -13.96 23.05
C LYS A 397 -22.21 -13.97 23.24
N SER A 398 -21.59 -15.14 23.08
CA SER A 398 -20.17 -15.33 23.41
C SER A 398 -19.32 -15.39 22.16
N TRP A 399 -18.19 -14.66 22.16
CA TRP A 399 -17.23 -14.59 21.07
C TRP A 399 -15.81 -14.68 21.62
N ASN A 400 -14.94 -15.38 20.90
CA ASN A 400 -13.54 -15.50 21.25
C ASN A 400 -12.71 -14.44 20.55
N ILE A 401 -11.70 -13.94 21.24
CA ILE A 401 -10.68 -13.01 20.75
C ILE A 401 -9.34 -13.70 20.88
N LEU A 402 -8.85 -14.31 19.78
CA LEU A 402 -7.60 -15.07 19.73
C LEU A 402 -6.42 -14.13 19.60
N ALA A 403 -5.39 -14.36 20.40
CA ALA A 403 -4.24 -13.46 20.51
C ALA A 403 -3.13 -13.72 19.50
N HIS A 404 -2.96 -14.98 19.06
CA HIS A 404 -1.86 -15.42 18.18
C HIS A 404 -0.46 -15.10 18.71
N ASP A 405 -0.25 -15.20 20.01
CA ASP A 405 1.08 -14.97 20.61
C ASP A 405 2.14 -15.91 20.01
N MET A 406 1.80 -17.20 19.90
CA MET A 406 2.66 -18.23 19.32
C MET A 406 2.71 -18.19 17.79
N ASP A 407 1.68 -17.69 17.13
CA ASP A 407 1.60 -17.62 15.67
C ASP A 407 2.03 -16.26 15.14
N LYS A 408 3.30 -16.14 14.74
CA LYS A 408 3.83 -14.88 14.19
C LYS A 408 3.36 -14.56 12.77
N SER A 409 2.72 -15.51 12.06
CA SER A 409 1.96 -15.20 10.84
C SER A 409 0.63 -14.51 11.15
N LEU A 410 0.09 -14.69 12.36
CA LEU A 410 -1.21 -14.21 12.83
C LEU A 410 -2.42 -14.85 12.15
N ILE A 411 -2.24 -15.70 11.14
CA ILE A 411 -3.32 -16.15 10.24
C ILE A 411 -3.50 -17.66 10.11
N ARG A 412 -2.70 -18.50 10.81
CA ARG A 412 -2.79 -19.98 10.70
C ARG A 412 -4.20 -20.51 10.99
N ASN A 413 -4.79 -20.10 12.10
CA ASN A 413 -6.17 -20.47 12.43
C ASN A 413 -7.18 -19.97 11.38
N HIS A 414 -6.99 -18.76 10.88
CA HIS A 414 -7.85 -18.20 9.85
C HIS A 414 -7.81 -19.06 8.58
N ILE A 415 -6.62 -19.44 8.11
CA ILE A 415 -6.46 -20.32 6.94
C ILE A 415 -7.14 -21.67 7.20
N ALA A 416 -6.93 -22.30 8.35
CA ALA A 416 -7.56 -23.57 8.68
C ALA A 416 -9.10 -23.49 8.64
N PHE A 417 -9.68 -22.36 9.07
CA PHE A 417 -11.12 -22.13 8.96
C PHE A 417 -11.58 -21.96 7.50
N GLN A 418 -10.77 -21.34 6.63
CA GLN A 418 -11.09 -21.28 5.20
C GLN A 418 -11.00 -22.66 4.55
N LEU A 419 -9.98 -23.48 4.88
CA LEU A 419 -9.89 -24.88 4.42
C LEU A 419 -11.09 -25.71 4.87
N SER A 420 -11.52 -25.52 6.12
CA SER A 420 -12.72 -26.16 6.64
C SER A 420 -13.96 -25.83 5.80
N LYS A 421 -14.14 -24.58 5.34
CA LYS A 421 -15.26 -24.18 4.48
C LYS A 421 -15.26 -24.85 3.11
N VAL A 422 -14.07 -25.15 2.58
CA VAL A 422 -13.95 -25.89 1.31
C VAL A 422 -14.46 -27.32 1.46
N LEU A 423 -14.15 -27.97 2.58
CA LEU A 423 -14.47 -29.38 2.81
C LEU A 423 -15.90 -29.56 3.38
N PHE A 424 -16.25 -28.81 4.39
CA PHE A 424 -17.61 -28.84 5.00
C PHE A 424 -18.56 -27.91 4.24
N ASN A 425 -18.64 -28.09 2.93
CA ASN A 425 -19.46 -27.27 2.05
C ASN A 425 -20.85 -27.90 1.89
N PRO A 426 -21.93 -27.25 2.41
CA PRO A 426 -23.29 -27.81 2.33
C PRO A 426 -23.81 -27.92 0.88
N GLN A 427 -23.22 -27.18 -0.07
CA GLN A 427 -23.64 -27.20 -1.47
C GLN A 427 -23.23 -28.49 -2.20
N GLU A 428 -22.29 -29.26 -1.64
CA GLU A 428 -21.80 -30.49 -2.29
C GLU A 428 -22.68 -31.70 -2.08
N ASN A 429 -23.57 -31.67 -1.08
CA ASN A 429 -24.38 -32.83 -0.67
C ASN A 429 -23.53 -34.10 -0.41
N TYR A 430 -22.27 -33.90 -0.01
CA TYR A 430 -21.31 -34.96 0.22
C TYR A 430 -21.52 -35.65 1.56
N HIS A 431 -21.75 -34.88 2.62
CA HIS A 431 -21.84 -35.37 3.99
C HIS A 431 -23.17 -36.09 4.32
N HIS A 432 -23.17 -36.74 5.46
CA HIS A 432 -24.40 -37.33 6.01
C HIS A 432 -25.44 -36.19 6.22
N PRO A 433 -26.74 -36.43 5.94
CA PRO A 433 -27.77 -35.39 6.10
C PRO A 433 -27.88 -34.79 7.51
N SER A 434 -27.48 -35.56 8.53
CA SER A 434 -27.46 -35.12 9.93
C SER A 434 -26.14 -34.44 10.33
N ALA A 435 -25.14 -34.38 9.46
CA ALA A 435 -23.90 -33.69 9.75
C ALA A 435 -24.13 -32.17 9.83
N ILE A 436 -23.48 -31.53 10.78
CA ILE A 436 -23.56 -30.07 10.97
C ILE A 436 -22.43 -29.42 10.16
N MET A 437 -22.81 -28.63 9.17
CA MET A 437 -21.85 -27.95 8.27
C MET A 437 -21.31 -26.64 8.87
N PHE A 438 -21.19 -26.60 10.18
CA PHE A 438 -20.62 -25.45 10.86
C PHE A 438 -19.10 -25.42 10.73
N THR A 439 -18.61 -24.31 10.23
CA THR A 439 -17.18 -23.98 10.20
C THR A 439 -16.99 -22.62 10.87
N PRO A 440 -15.98 -22.44 11.76
CA PRO A 440 -15.80 -21.18 12.45
C PRO A 440 -15.57 -20.03 11.46
N CYS A 441 -16.27 -18.94 11.67
CA CYS A 441 -16.03 -17.68 10.99
C CYS A 441 -15.11 -16.81 11.82
N SER A 442 -14.28 -16.00 11.16
CA SER A 442 -13.41 -15.09 11.88
C SER A 442 -13.14 -13.81 11.12
N LYS A 443 -12.91 -12.74 11.86
CA LYS A 443 -12.36 -11.47 11.38
C LYS A 443 -11.28 -10.96 12.29
N PHE A 444 -10.30 -10.29 11.71
CA PHE A 444 -9.27 -9.59 12.48
C PHE A 444 -9.83 -8.28 13.01
N VAL A 445 -9.40 -7.92 14.20
CA VAL A 445 -9.81 -6.70 14.90
C VAL A 445 -8.60 -6.06 15.59
N ASN A 446 -8.50 -4.75 15.55
CA ASN A 446 -7.58 -4.00 16.39
C ASN A 446 -8.19 -3.85 17.79
N VAL A 447 -7.49 -4.33 18.81
CA VAL A 447 -7.98 -4.28 20.18
C VAL A 447 -7.30 -3.14 20.94
N TYR A 448 -8.11 -2.30 21.57
CA TYR A 448 -7.69 -1.36 22.59
C TYR A 448 -8.21 -1.82 23.96
N MET A 449 -7.35 -1.73 24.96
CA MET A 449 -7.71 -2.02 26.36
C MET A 449 -7.28 -0.85 27.23
N ASN A 450 -8.23 -0.27 27.98
CA ASN A 450 -7.98 0.91 28.81
C ASN A 450 -7.29 2.03 28.01
N ASN A 451 -7.77 2.32 26.83
CA ASN A 451 -7.28 3.36 25.91
C ASN A 451 -5.88 3.13 25.33
N GLN A 452 -5.27 1.97 25.58
CA GLN A 452 -3.99 1.58 24.99
C GLN A 452 -4.21 0.51 23.92
N TYR A 453 -3.55 0.65 22.79
CA TYR A 453 -3.56 -0.40 21.76
C TYR A 453 -2.97 -1.67 22.35
N HIS A 454 -3.78 -2.73 22.31
CA HIS A 454 -3.45 -4.02 22.88
C HIS A 454 -2.97 -5.04 21.84
N GLY A 455 -3.18 -4.75 20.56
CA GLY A 455 -2.68 -5.57 19.46
C GLY A 455 -3.76 -5.94 18.45
N LEU A 456 -3.30 -6.65 17.42
CA LEU A 456 -4.14 -7.28 16.40
C LEU A 456 -4.61 -8.65 16.90
N TYR A 457 -5.90 -8.89 16.89
CA TYR A 457 -6.56 -10.12 17.36
C TYR A 457 -7.48 -10.68 16.28
N GLN A 458 -7.84 -11.95 16.43
CA GLN A 458 -8.84 -12.61 15.60
C GLN A 458 -10.11 -12.84 16.42
N MET A 459 -11.20 -12.14 16.08
CA MET A 459 -12.53 -12.41 16.62
C MET A 459 -13.14 -13.60 15.89
N THR A 460 -13.65 -14.58 16.63
CA THR A 460 -14.20 -15.82 16.08
C THR A 460 -15.27 -16.44 16.96
N ASP A 461 -15.96 -17.41 16.41
CA ASP A 461 -16.97 -18.20 17.12
C ASP A 461 -16.42 -18.87 18.38
N GLN A 462 -17.31 -19.07 19.33
CA GLN A 462 -17.14 -20.02 20.43
C GLN A 462 -17.63 -21.40 19.99
N MET A 463 -16.84 -22.43 20.31
CA MET A 463 -17.26 -23.83 20.12
C MET A 463 -18.29 -24.19 21.19
N GLU A 464 -19.57 -24.08 20.85
CA GLU A 464 -20.68 -24.33 21.77
C GLU A 464 -21.93 -24.77 21.02
N GLN A 465 -22.88 -25.34 21.75
CA GLN A 465 -24.21 -25.58 21.23
C GLN A 465 -24.92 -24.22 20.99
N ASP A 466 -25.24 -23.95 19.76
CA ASP A 466 -26.11 -22.83 19.33
C ASP A 466 -26.64 -23.15 17.93
N GLU A 467 -27.81 -22.58 17.58
CA GLU A 467 -28.49 -22.81 16.30
C GLU A 467 -27.62 -22.51 15.07
N GLY A 468 -26.72 -21.54 15.16
CA GLY A 468 -25.81 -21.20 14.08
C GLY A 468 -24.37 -21.66 14.31
N ARG A 469 -24.12 -22.49 15.28
CA ARG A 469 -22.81 -23.09 15.57
C ARG A 469 -22.91 -24.61 15.53
N ILE A 470 -22.49 -25.30 16.58
CA ILE A 470 -22.66 -26.75 16.65
C ILE A 470 -24.12 -27.02 17.04
N ALA A 471 -25.01 -27.00 16.05
CA ALA A 471 -26.45 -27.04 16.20
C ALA A 471 -26.97 -28.43 16.54
N VAL A 472 -26.38 -29.08 17.56
CA VAL A 472 -26.97 -30.30 18.12
C VAL A 472 -28.27 -29.96 18.82
N GLU A 473 -29.14 -30.93 18.99
CA GLU A 473 -30.42 -30.80 19.65
C GLU A 473 -30.22 -30.36 21.09
N LYS A 474 -31.13 -29.53 21.60
CA LYS A 474 -31.10 -29.13 23.02
C LYS A 474 -31.28 -30.35 23.89
N LEU A 475 -30.45 -30.47 24.89
CA LEU A 475 -30.49 -31.47 25.94
C LEU A 475 -30.16 -30.76 27.26
N THR A 476 -31.04 -30.87 28.22
CA THR A 476 -30.94 -30.20 29.52
C THR A 476 -31.14 -31.21 30.65
N ASP A 477 -30.83 -30.82 31.88
CA ASP A 477 -31.07 -31.61 33.10
C ASP A 477 -32.54 -32.03 33.24
N LYS A 478 -33.48 -31.20 32.74
CA LYS A 478 -34.93 -31.47 32.77
C LYS A 478 -35.37 -32.62 31.86
N ASP A 479 -34.55 -32.96 30.88
CA ASP A 479 -34.79 -34.10 29.98
C ASP A 479 -34.45 -35.42 30.65
N GLY A 480 -33.57 -35.40 31.67
CA GLY A 480 -33.20 -36.55 32.47
C GLY A 480 -32.74 -37.75 31.61
N SER A 481 -33.25 -38.94 31.96
CA SER A 481 -32.96 -40.18 31.23
C SER A 481 -33.98 -40.51 30.14
N ASP A 482 -34.70 -39.52 29.59
CA ASP A 482 -35.60 -39.73 28.45
C ASP A 482 -34.90 -40.53 27.33
N PRO A 483 -35.39 -41.73 26.98
CA PRO A 483 -34.66 -42.64 26.10
C PRO A 483 -34.51 -42.15 24.65
N GLU A 484 -35.33 -41.21 24.21
CA GLU A 484 -35.26 -40.59 22.90
C GLU A 484 -34.30 -39.41 22.93
N LYS A 485 -34.49 -38.48 23.87
CA LYS A 485 -33.76 -37.23 23.97
C LYS A 485 -32.29 -37.43 24.29
N ILE A 486 -31.99 -38.37 25.18
CA ILE A 486 -30.61 -38.69 25.61
C ILE A 486 -29.74 -39.20 24.47
N THR A 487 -30.31 -39.65 23.36
CA THR A 487 -29.54 -40.19 22.21
C THR A 487 -28.76 -39.16 21.43
N GLY A 488 -28.95 -37.88 21.70
CA GLY A 488 -28.24 -36.79 21.01
C GLY A 488 -28.26 -35.48 21.79
N GLY A 489 -27.72 -34.49 21.19
CA GLY A 489 -27.48 -33.20 21.88
C GLY A 489 -26.18 -33.21 22.68
N HIS A 490 -25.20 -33.98 22.23
CA HIS A 490 -23.90 -34.04 22.92
C HIS A 490 -22.78 -33.42 22.10
N ILE A 491 -21.94 -32.67 22.75
CA ILE A 491 -20.64 -32.21 22.24
C ILE A 491 -19.56 -32.63 23.20
N ILE A 492 -18.53 -33.30 22.73
CA ILE A 492 -17.36 -33.69 23.50
C ILE A 492 -16.08 -33.20 22.85
N GLU A 493 -15.02 -33.02 23.62
CA GLU A 493 -13.71 -32.58 23.16
C GLU A 493 -12.64 -33.49 23.76
N THR A 494 -11.65 -33.89 22.96
CA THR A 494 -10.41 -34.40 23.50
C THR A 494 -9.53 -33.25 23.96
N ASP A 495 -9.20 -33.17 25.26
CA ASP A 495 -8.36 -32.13 25.80
C ASP A 495 -7.60 -32.65 27.03
N ILE A 496 -6.28 -32.40 27.05
CA ILE A 496 -5.39 -32.87 28.12
C ILE A 496 -5.30 -31.88 29.29
N HIS A 497 -5.81 -30.66 29.15
CA HIS A 497 -5.57 -29.57 30.09
C HIS A 497 -6.78 -29.19 30.95
N SER A 498 -7.92 -29.79 30.73
CA SER A 498 -9.13 -29.23 31.30
C SER A 498 -9.90 -30.17 32.22
N ALA A 499 -10.82 -29.54 32.86
CA ALA A 499 -11.97 -30.05 33.60
C ALA A 499 -11.72 -31.15 34.63
N TYR A 500 -12.52 -31.12 35.64
CA TYR A 500 -12.62 -32.14 36.66
C TYR A 500 -13.92 -32.93 36.43
N PRO A 501 -14.00 -34.21 36.99
CA PRO A 501 -15.29 -34.86 36.96
C PRO A 501 -16.40 -34.01 37.62
N PRO A 502 -17.63 -33.98 37.10
CA PRO A 502 -18.17 -34.91 36.08
C PRO A 502 -17.92 -34.53 34.64
N GLU A 503 -17.46 -33.29 34.34
CA GLU A 503 -17.20 -32.83 32.96
C GLU A 503 -16.17 -33.70 32.26
N ARG A 504 -15.11 -34.12 32.96
CA ARG A 504 -14.05 -34.95 32.44
C ARG A 504 -14.33 -36.42 32.63
N PHE A 505 -14.14 -37.20 31.57
CA PHE A 505 -14.10 -38.67 31.63
C PHE A 505 -12.94 -39.25 30.81
N ASN A 506 -12.63 -40.51 31.05
CA ASN A 506 -11.66 -41.23 30.27
C ASN A 506 -12.37 -42.34 29.46
N SER A 507 -12.02 -42.42 28.19
CA SER A 507 -12.47 -43.55 27.35
C SER A 507 -11.86 -44.87 27.82
N SER A 508 -12.28 -45.99 27.27
CA SER A 508 -11.71 -47.33 27.59
C SER A 508 -10.24 -47.43 27.21
N HIS A 509 -9.79 -46.67 26.22
CA HIS A 509 -8.40 -46.54 25.79
C HIS A 509 -7.66 -45.38 26.46
N ARG A 510 -8.16 -44.86 27.57
CA ARG A 510 -7.59 -43.82 28.41
C ARG A 510 -7.44 -42.46 27.70
N ILE A 511 -8.22 -42.23 26.65
CA ILE A 511 -8.28 -40.90 26.02
C ILE A 511 -9.10 -40.02 26.96
N GLN A 512 -8.46 -38.90 27.38
CA GLN A 512 -9.18 -37.93 28.19
C GLN A 512 -10.12 -37.11 27.29
N MET A 513 -11.35 -37.03 27.70
CA MET A 513 -12.43 -36.33 27.01
C MET A 513 -13.21 -35.46 27.98
N ASN A 514 -13.79 -34.39 27.46
CA ASN A 514 -14.60 -33.47 28.24
C ASN A 514 -15.98 -33.33 27.61
N HIS A 515 -17.03 -33.36 28.41
CA HIS A 515 -18.36 -32.93 27.99
C HIS A 515 -18.35 -31.41 27.80
N LYS A 516 -18.69 -30.93 26.61
CA LYS A 516 -18.81 -29.51 26.30
C LYS A 516 -20.27 -29.10 26.19
N TYR A 517 -21.14 -30.06 25.96
CA TYR A 517 -22.58 -29.91 26.01
C TYR A 517 -23.24 -31.28 26.22
N PRO A 518 -24.23 -31.43 27.09
CA PRO A 518 -24.69 -30.42 28.07
C PRO A 518 -23.54 -29.92 28.94
N LYS A 519 -23.67 -28.70 29.47
CA LYS A 519 -22.67 -28.12 30.38
C LYS A 519 -22.80 -28.68 31.79
N ASP A 520 -21.77 -28.47 32.61
CA ASP A 520 -21.71 -28.90 34.00
C ASP A 520 -22.80 -28.26 34.89
N ASP A 521 -23.25 -27.05 34.58
CA ASP A 521 -24.38 -26.40 35.24
C ASP A 521 -25.75 -26.98 34.87
N GLU A 522 -25.79 -27.79 33.80
CA GLU A 522 -26.94 -28.55 33.33
C GLU A 522 -26.68 -30.07 33.46
N TYR A 523 -25.80 -30.47 34.39
CA TYR A 523 -25.37 -31.85 34.54
C TYR A 523 -26.48 -32.81 34.93
N ASP A 524 -26.67 -33.89 34.15
CA ASP A 524 -27.47 -35.05 34.45
C ASP A 524 -26.62 -36.31 34.33
N PRO A 525 -26.52 -37.16 35.37
CA PRO A 525 -25.69 -38.36 35.36
C PRO A 525 -26.02 -39.37 34.27
N ALA A 526 -27.29 -39.51 33.91
CA ALA A 526 -27.74 -40.49 32.91
C ALA A 526 -27.33 -40.01 31.49
N GLN A 527 -27.40 -38.71 31.23
CA GLN A 527 -26.98 -38.13 29.94
C GLN A 527 -25.48 -38.26 29.72
N TYR A 528 -24.69 -37.96 30.75
CA TYR A 528 -23.24 -38.11 30.66
C TYR A 528 -22.83 -39.56 30.51
N ALA A 529 -23.43 -40.44 31.31
CA ALA A 529 -23.21 -41.90 31.22
C ALA A 529 -23.61 -42.48 29.86
N TYR A 530 -24.67 -41.97 29.24
CA TYR A 530 -25.07 -42.36 27.89
C TYR A 530 -23.94 -42.07 26.90
N MET A 531 -23.43 -40.81 26.89
CA MET A 531 -22.40 -40.39 25.96
C MET A 531 -21.08 -41.17 26.17
N GLU A 532 -20.68 -41.33 27.45
CA GLU A 532 -19.52 -42.14 27.79
C GLU A 532 -19.65 -43.60 27.33
N ASN A 533 -20.81 -44.22 27.52
CA ASN A 533 -21.08 -45.58 27.04
C ASN A 533 -21.10 -45.65 25.52
N PHE A 534 -21.59 -44.62 24.85
CA PHE A 534 -21.55 -44.57 23.39
C PHE A 534 -20.07 -44.54 22.90
N VAL A 535 -19.21 -43.72 23.51
CA VAL A 535 -17.78 -43.66 23.21
C VAL A 535 -17.13 -45.03 23.46
N LYS A 536 -17.42 -45.70 24.58
CA LYS A 536 -16.91 -47.05 24.88
C LYS A 536 -17.36 -48.09 23.85
N SER A 537 -18.60 -47.99 23.37
CA SER A 537 -19.13 -48.84 22.30
C SER A 537 -18.41 -48.61 20.97
N ALA A 538 -18.16 -47.33 20.64
CA ALA A 538 -17.39 -46.93 19.46
C ALA A 538 -15.95 -47.49 19.52
N GLU A 539 -15.30 -47.40 20.69
CA GLU A 539 -13.98 -47.99 20.90
C GLU A 539 -13.98 -49.52 20.82
N THR A 540 -14.99 -50.16 21.37
CA THR A 540 -15.15 -51.64 21.27
C THR A 540 -15.25 -52.09 19.82
N ALA A 541 -15.99 -51.35 18.98
CA ALA A 541 -16.06 -51.64 17.55
C ALA A 541 -14.75 -51.31 16.84
N LEU A 542 -14.09 -50.22 17.19
CA LEU A 542 -12.83 -49.76 16.57
C LEU A 542 -11.68 -50.72 16.85
N TYR A 543 -11.57 -51.22 18.08
CA TYR A 543 -10.45 -52.12 18.48
C TYR A 543 -10.80 -53.60 18.38
N GLY A 544 -12.03 -53.92 18.03
CA GLY A 544 -12.47 -55.28 17.80
C GLY A 544 -11.75 -55.92 16.59
N SER A 545 -11.84 -57.27 16.51
CA SER A 545 -11.26 -58.04 15.40
C SER A 545 -11.88 -57.68 14.04
N ASN A 546 -13.17 -57.32 14.06
CA ASN A 546 -13.94 -56.96 12.85
C ASN A 546 -14.06 -55.44 12.64
N PHE A 547 -13.09 -54.65 13.09
CA PHE A 547 -13.19 -53.18 13.07
C PHE A 547 -13.44 -52.59 11.67
N LYS A 548 -13.01 -53.27 10.61
CA LYS A 548 -13.20 -52.84 9.21
C LYS A 548 -14.60 -53.21 8.65
N ASP A 549 -15.37 -54.00 9.38
CA ASP A 549 -16.69 -54.39 8.90
C ASP A 549 -17.58 -53.14 8.70
N PRO A 550 -18.23 -52.97 7.55
CA PRO A 550 -18.99 -51.78 7.24
C PRO A 550 -20.20 -51.54 8.16
N ASP A 551 -20.79 -52.64 8.65
CA ASP A 551 -22.05 -52.59 9.43
C ASP A 551 -21.82 -52.70 10.95
N ASN A 552 -20.78 -53.44 11.39
CA ASN A 552 -20.52 -53.73 12.79
C ASN A 552 -19.17 -53.21 13.29
N GLY A 553 -18.32 -52.71 12.39
CA GLY A 553 -17.05 -52.11 12.71
C GLY A 553 -17.19 -50.63 13.13
N TRP A 554 -16.12 -49.89 13.06
CA TRP A 554 -16.05 -48.50 13.49
C TRP A 554 -17.05 -47.60 12.75
N ARG A 555 -17.36 -47.87 11.45
CA ARG A 555 -18.32 -47.10 10.65
C ARG A 555 -19.72 -47.07 11.21
N LYS A 556 -20.07 -48.03 12.06
CA LYS A 556 -21.34 -48.00 12.79
C LYS A 556 -21.45 -46.80 13.71
N TYR A 557 -20.36 -46.43 14.37
CA TYR A 557 -20.34 -45.44 15.43
C TYR A 557 -19.66 -44.11 15.04
N MET A 558 -18.99 -44.06 13.91
CA MET A 558 -18.24 -42.86 13.46
C MET A 558 -18.65 -42.51 12.03
N ASP A 559 -18.85 -41.23 11.76
CA ASP A 559 -19.14 -40.78 10.41
C ASP A 559 -17.87 -40.68 9.57
N GLU A 560 -17.75 -41.51 8.56
CA GLU A 560 -16.56 -41.66 7.72
C GLU A 560 -16.24 -40.36 6.96
N LYS A 561 -17.25 -39.59 6.54
CA LYS A 561 -17.07 -38.42 5.68
C LYS A 561 -16.56 -37.22 6.44
N THR A 562 -17.18 -36.93 7.59
CA THR A 562 -16.67 -35.83 8.46
C THR A 562 -15.29 -36.17 9.03
N LEU A 563 -15.04 -37.45 9.33
CA LEU A 563 -13.72 -37.93 9.75
C LEU A 563 -12.66 -37.74 8.65
N ALA A 564 -12.97 -38.06 7.40
CA ALA A 564 -12.05 -37.91 6.28
C ALA A 564 -11.68 -36.44 6.06
N ASP A 565 -12.68 -35.56 6.03
CA ASP A 565 -12.46 -34.12 5.84
C ASP A 565 -11.71 -33.51 7.03
N PHE A 566 -11.98 -33.96 8.27
CA PHE A 566 -11.22 -33.57 9.45
C PHE A 566 -9.74 -33.95 9.32
N ILE A 567 -9.44 -35.20 8.97
CA ILE A 567 -8.06 -35.70 8.78
C ILE A 567 -7.37 -34.90 7.67
N ILE A 568 -8.02 -34.67 6.55
CA ILE A 568 -7.45 -33.91 5.42
C ILE A 568 -6.98 -32.54 5.88
N VAL A 569 -7.81 -31.79 6.63
CA VAL A 569 -7.38 -30.47 7.13
C VAL A 569 -6.19 -30.60 8.08
N LYS A 570 -6.28 -31.47 9.11
CA LYS A 570 -5.25 -31.60 10.13
C LYS A 570 -3.92 -32.08 9.56
N GLU A 571 -3.96 -33.00 8.62
CA GLU A 571 -2.77 -33.48 7.92
C GLU A 571 -2.22 -32.44 6.93
N PHE A 572 -3.06 -31.70 6.22
CA PHE A 572 -2.62 -30.71 5.26
C PHE A 572 -1.94 -29.52 5.92
N VAL A 573 -2.48 -29.00 7.02
CA VAL A 573 -1.82 -27.95 7.80
C VAL A 573 -0.61 -28.46 8.59
N GLY A 574 -0.50 -29.78 8.80
CA GLY A 574 0.61 -30.39 9.52
C GLY A 574 0.65 -29.97 11.00
N ASP A 575 -0.49 -30.04 11.66
CA ASP A 575 -0.66 -29.62 13.05
C ASP A 575 -0.29 -30.74 14.03
N MET A 576 0.76 -30.53 14.82
CA MET A 576 1.24 -31.52 15.82
C MET A 576 0.23 -31.82 16.92
N ASP A 577 -0.57 -30.83 17.31
CA ASP A 577 -1.63 -30.98 18.29
C ASP A 577 -2.99 -31.30 17.65
N GLY A 578 -3.00 -31.52 16.34
CA GLY A 578 -4.21 -31.62 15.54
C GLY A 578 -5.23 -32.64 16.01
N TYR A 579 -4.77 -33.64 16.75
CA TYR A 579 -5.60 -34.75 17.25
C TYR A 579 -5.81 -34.68 18.77
N THR A 580 -5.38 -33.61 19.45
CA THR A 580 -5.54 -33.47 20.91
C THR A 580 -6.65 -32.51 21.30
N SER A 581 -6.94 -31.49 20.48
CA SER A 581 -8.06 -30.54 20.71
C SER A 581 -9.14 -30.78 19.66
N THR A 582 -9.72 -31.98 19.67
CA THR A 582 -10.69 -32.42 18.66
C THR A 582 -12.08 -32.41 19.21
N TYR A 583 -12.98 -31.74 18.50
CA TYR A 583 -14.40 -31.73 18.80
C TYR A 583 -15.13 -32.85 18.09
N PHE A 584 -16.07 -33.48 18.80
CA PHE A 584 -17.00 -34.44 18.27
C PHE A 584 -18.42 -34.10 18.74
N TYR A 585 -19.39 -34.43 17.93
CA TYR A 585 -20.76 -34.24 18.34
C TYR A 585 -21.63 -35.43 17.95
N LYS A 586 -22.72 -35.62 18.69
CA LYS A 586 -23.70 -36.66 18.43
C LYS A 586 -25.08 -36.08 18.29
N ARG A 587 -25.74 -36.41 17.18
CA ARG A 587 -27.10 -35.99 16.85
C ARG A 587 -28.12 -37.00 17.42
N ARG A 588 -29.30 -36.49 17.75
CA ARG A 588 -30.40 -37.32 18.25
C ARG A 588 -30.84 -38.33 17.19
N GLY A 589 -31.05 -39.58 17.62
CA GLY A 589 -31.51 -40.68 16.74
C GLY A 589 -30.51 -41.12 15.67
N VAL A 590 -29.26 -40.64 15.73
CA VAL A 590 -28.17 -41.01 14.80
C VAL A 590 -27.03 -41.65 15.57
N ASP A 591 -26.80 -42.93 15.36
CA ASP A 591 -25.75 -43.66 16.08
C ASP A 591 -24.36 -43.45 15.50
N LYS A 592 -23.97 -42.19 15.34
CA LYS A 592 -22.66 -41.80 14.85
C LYS A 592 -22.10 -40.60 15.61
N LEU A 593 -20.80 -40.62 15.88
CA LEU A 593 -19.98 -39.47 16.17
C LEU A 593 -19.64 -38.77 14.86
N PHE A 594 -19.84 -37.50 14.81
CA PHE A 594 -19.37 -36.60 13.74
C PHE A 594 -18.13 -35.86 14.20
N PHE A 595 -17.19 -35.64 13.30
CA PHE A 595 -15.88 -35.01 13.56
C PHE A 595 -15.91 -33.54 13.18
N GLY A 596 -15.40 -32.68 14.04
CA GLY A 596 -15.37 -31.23 13.85
C GLY A 596 -16.23 -30.48 14.88
N PRO A 597 -16.25 -29.15 14.75
CA PRO A 597 -15.59 -28.32 13.72
C PRO A 597 -14.08 -28.30 13.84
N ILE A 598 -13.39 -27.84 12.77
CA ILE A 598 -11.95 -27.61 12.79
C ILE A 598 -11.63 -26.46 13.74
N TRP A 599 -10.70 -26.71 14.63
CA TRP A 599 -10.28 -25.76 15.66
C TRP A 599 -8.81 -25.96 16.00
N ASP A 600 -8.16 -24.90 16.55
CA ASP A 600 -6.84 -24.95 17.16
C ASP A 600 -5.74 -25.45 16.22
N CYS A 601 -5.45 -24.68 15.16
CA CYS A 601 -4.46 -25.02 14.14
C CYS A 601 -3.27 -24.04 14.10
N ASP A 602 -3.01 -23.31 15.19
CA ASP A 602 -1.93 -22.33 15.27
C ASP A 602 -0.52 -22.97 15.31
N LYS A 603 -0.43 -24.28 15.56
CA LYS A 603 0.80 -25.06 15.48
C LYS A 603 1.06 -25.68 14.09
N GLY A 604 0.15 -25.51 13.17
CA GLY A 604 0.32 -25.94 11.77
C GLY A 604 1.48 -25.22 11.07
N TRP A 605 1.81 -25.66 9.87
CA TRP A 605 2.92 -25.15 9.07
C TRP A 605 4.25 -25.13 9.83
N ASN A 606 4.53 -26.23 10.55
CA ASN A 606 5.76 -26.39 11.33
C ASN A 606 5.98 -25.30 12.39
N ASN A 607 4.91 -24.78 12.97
CA ASN A 607 4.97 -23.79 14.06
C ASN A 607 5.04 -24.45 15.45
N ASP A 608 5.79 -25.54 15.57
CA ASP A 608 5.94 -26.29 16.81
C ASP A 608 7.39 -26.78 16.97
N LYS A 609 8.07 -26.34 18.02
CA LYS A 609 9.48 -26.71 18.28
C LYS A 609 9.66 -28.20 18.64
N ARG A 610 8.58 -28.89 19.03
CA ARG A 610 8.61 -30.33 19.26
C ARG A 610 8.81 -31.13 17.96
N ASN A 611 8.68 -30.47 16.81
CA ASN A 611 8.95 -31.03 15.49
C ASN A 611 10.45 -31.16 15.15
N THR A 612 11.37 -30.64 15.96
CA THR A 612 12.82 -30.64 15.65
C THR A 612 13.39 -32.04 15.44
N ASP A 613 12.87 -33.04 16.16
CA ASP A 613 13.32 -34.43 16.07
C ASP A 613 12.42 -35.30 15.18
N ARG A 614 11.34 -34.74 14.68
CA ARG A 614 10.34 -35.45 13.86
C ARG A 614 10.12 -34.65 12.60
N ASN A 615 10.56 -35.17 11.49
CA ASN A 615 10.38 -34.52 10.21
C ASN A 615 8.87 -34.35 9.89
N PRO A 616 8.24 -33.19 10.14
CA PRO A 616 6.80 -32.99 9.88
C PRO A 616 6.47 -33.08 8.40
N LEU A 617 7.51 -33.04 7.55
CA LEU A 617 7.40 -33.22 6.11
C LEU A 617 7.67 -34.69 5.69
N GLY A 618 7.97 -35.55 6.63
CA GLY A 618 8.29 -36.96 6.34
C GLY A 618 7.20 -37.96 6.69
N SER A 619 6.17 -37.55 7.46
CA SER A 619 5.12 -38.48 7.93
C SER A 619 3.77 -37.76 8.10
N LEU A 620 2.71 -38.54 8.26
CA LEU A 620 1.41 -38.07 8.70
C LEU A 620 1.49 -37.61 10.16
N MET A 621 0.72 -36.56 10.51
CA MET A 621 0.60 -36.06 11.88
C MET A 621 -0.06 -37.12 12.80
N ILE A 622 -0.86 -38.00 12.26
CA ILE A 622 -1.37 -39.21 12.95
C ILE A 622 -0.22 -39.95 13.64
N TYR A 623 0.94 -40.09 12.98
CA TYR A 623 2.11 -40.79 13.53
C TYR A 623 3.10 -39.87 14.27
N ALA A 624 3.12 -38.60 13.93
CA ALA A 624 4.00 -37.62 14.54
C ALA A 624 3.44 -37.00 15.83
N GLY A 625 2.14 -37.19 16.05
CA GLY A 625 1.39 -36.59 17.13
C GLY A 625 1.99 -36.78 18.52
N PHE A 626 1.68 -35.86 19.38
CA PHE A 626 2.21 -35.72 20.72
C PHE A 626 1.85 -36.93 21.61
N TYR A 627 2.85 -37.67 22.01
CA TYR A 627 2.70 -38.77 22.93
C TYR A 627 3.22 -38.41 24.31
N MET A 628 2.35 -37.99 25.23
CA MET A 628 2.70 -37.77 26.64
C MET A 628 1.95 -38.72 27.56
N PRO A 629 2.62 -39.69 28.17
CA PRO A 629 2.02 -40.44 29.27
C PRO A 629 1.72 -39.50 30.46
N PRO A 630 0.57 -39.61 31.15
CA PRO A 630 -0.51 -40.58 30.95
C PRO A 630 -1.52 -40.20 29.88
N TYR A 631 -1.30 -39.12 29.15
CA TYR A 631 -2.20 -38.62 28.12
C TYR A 631 -1.80 -39.23 26.78
N ILE A 632 -2.61 -40.11 26.27
CA ILE A 632 -2.40 -40.74 24.98
C ILE A 632 -3.06 -39.84 23.94
N ASN A 633 -2.28 -39.41 22.94
CA ASN A 633 -2.86 -38.87 21.70
C ASN A 633 -3.89 -39.88 21.20
N PRO A 634 -5.07 -39.46 20.73
CA PRO A 634 -6.14 -40.37 20.37
C PRO A 634 -5.63 -41.48 19.44
N ASP A 635 -5.35 -42.60 20.01
CA ASP A 635 -4.96 -43.83 19.30
C ASP A 635 -6.03 -44.27 18.28
N TRP A 636 -7.22 -43.64 18.37
CA TRP A 636 -8.29 -43.79 17.39
C TRP A 636 -7.82 -43.53 15.97
N PHE A 637 -7.13 -42.46 15.72
CA PHE A 637 -6.67 -42.11 14.37
C PHE A 637 -5.62 -43.10 13.85
N HIS A 638 -4.72 -43.58 14.70
CA HIS A 638 -3.80 -44.65 14.37
C HIS A 638 -4.57 -45.94 13.95
N ARG A 639 -5.58 -46.29 14.72
CA ARG A 639 -6.35 -47.51 14.45
C ARG A 639 -7.21 -47.37 13.20
N LEU A 640 -7.87 -46.25 13.03
CA LEU A 640 -8.65 -45.89 11.85
C LEU A 640 -7.78 -45.93 10.59
N TRP A 641 -6.55 -45.46 10.67
CA TRP A 641 -5.62 -45.47 9.55
C TRP A 641 -5.11 -46.86 9.14
N GLN A 642 -5.34 -47.88 9.95
CA GLN A 642 -5.10 -49.29 9.58
C GLN A 642 -6.18 -49.85 8.65
N ASP A 643 -7.30 -49.16 8.46
CA ASP A 643 -8.32 -49.53 7.49
C ASP A 643 -7.93 -49.00 6.11
N GLU A 644 -7.54 -49.95 5.23
CA GLU A 644 -7.10 -49.59 3.88
C GLU A 644 -8.19 -48.97 3.04
N THR A 645 -9.43 -49.43 3.17
CA THR A 645 -10.60 -48.86 2.47
C THR A 645 -10.81 -47.41 2.87
N PHE A 646 -10.64 -47.12 4.16
CA PHE A 646 -10.73 -45.74 4.66
C PHE A 646 -9.58 -44.87 4.15
N ARG A 647 -8.33 -45.37 4.12
CA ARG A 647 -7.22 -44.60 3.54
C ARG A 647 -7.48 -44.25 2.07
N GLN A 648 -7.94 -45.25 1.28
CA GLN A 648 -8.31 -44.98 -0.12
C GLN A 648 -9.43 -43.95 -0.24
N PHE A 649 -10.42 -43.99 0.65
CA PHE A 649 -11.50 -43.02 0.69
C PHE A 649 -10.98 -41.59 0.97
N VAL A 650 -10.10 -41.44 1.96
CA VAL A 650 -9.44 -40.16 2.26
C VAL A 650 -8.59 -39.70 1.07
N GLY A 651 -7.85 -40.61 0.42
CA GLY A 651 -7.03 -40.31 -0.75
C GLY A 651 -7.86 -39.79 -1.95
N GLN A 652 -9.00 -40.43 -2.19
CA GLN A 652 -9.93 -39.99 -3.24
C GLN A 652 -10.48 -38.58 -2.93
N ARG A 653 -10.87 -38.34 -1.71
CA ARG A 653 -11.36 -37.00 -1.28
C ARG A 653 -10.28 -35.94 -1.37
N TRP A 654 -9.05 -36.27 -0.94
CA TRP A 654 -7.89 -35.40 -1.11
C TRP A 654 -7.65 -35.06 -2.58
N ALA A 655 -7.62 -36.04 -3.46
CA ALA A 655 -7.41 -35.83 -4.88
C ALA A 655 -8.46 -34.90 -5.50
N GLN A 656 -9.72 -35.03 -5.08
CA GLN A 656 -10.80 -34.15 -5.53
C GLN A 656 -10.62 -32.71 -5.07
N LYS A 657 -10.14 -32.48 -3.85
CA LYS A 657 -10.12 -31.17 -3.19
C LYS A 657 -8.75 -30.49 -3.16
N ARG A 658 -7.70 -31.22 -3.47
CA ARG A 658 -6.31 -30.77 -3.36
C ARG A 658 -6.04 -29.40 -4.00
N ALA A 659 -6.48 -29.21 -5.23
CA ALA A 659 -6.22 -27.96 -5.96
C ALA A 659 -6.92 -26.78 -5.29
N GLU A 660 -8.19 -26.94 -4.92
CA GLU A 660 -8.99 -25.92 -4.25
C GLU A 660 -8.44 -25.56 -2.86
N LEU A 661 -7.96 -26.58 -2.12
CA LEU A 661 -7.34 -26.39 -0.81
C LEU A 661 -6.03 -25.58 -0.91
N ILE A 662 -5.15 -25.91 -1.86
CA ILE A 662 -3.89 -25.17 -2.09
C ILE A 662 -4.18 -23.73 -2.51
N GLU A 663 -5.10 -23.54 -3.46
CA GLU A 663 -5.53 -22.21 -3.91
C GLU A 663 -6.08 -21.38 -2.75
N THR A 664 -6.90 -21.99 -1.89
CA THR A 664 -7.45 -21.31 -0.70
C THR A 664 -6.36 -20.84 0.26
N VAL A 665 -5.32 -21.66 0.51
CA VAL A 665 -4.18 -21.25 1.32
C VAL A 665 -3.48 -20.05 0.66
N PHE A 666 -3.11 -20.18 -0.62
CA PHE A 666 -2.34 -19.15 -1.31
C PHE A 666 -3.09 -17.83 -1.40
N LYS A 667 -4.37 -17.89 -1.78
CA LYS A 667 -5.24 -16.72 -1.78
C LYS A 667 -5.31 -16.05 -0.41
N THR A 668 -5.43 -16.83 0.66
CA THR A 668 -5.48 -16.26 2.02
C THR A 668 -4.15 -15.66 2.45
N LEU A 669 -3.01 -16.29 2.08
CA LEU A 669 -1.67 -15.77 2.34
C LEU A 669 -1.42 -14.43 1.62
N ASP A 670 -1.99 -14.25 0.43
CA ASP A 670 -1.88 -13.01 -0.35
C ASP A 670 -2.85 -11.92 0.15
N GLU A 671 -4.12 -12.26 0.27
CA GLU A 671 -5.17 -11.27 0.52
C GLU A 671 -5.25 -10.80 1.98
N GLN A 672 -5.06 -11.71 2.94
CA GLN A 672 -5.33 -11.36 4.34
C GLN A 672 -4.27 -10.42 4.93
N PRO A 673 -2.95 -10.63 4.75
CA PRO A 673 -1.95 -9.65 5.17
C PRO A 673 -2.09 -8.31 4.44
N ALA A 674 -2.42 -8.34 3.15
CA ALA A 674 -2.60 -7.14 2.35
C ALA A 674 -3.77 -6.24 2.82
N LYS A 675 -4.76 -6.82 3.51
CA LYS A 675 -5.90 -6.09 4.10
C LYS A 675 -5.58 -5.43 5.45
N MET A 676 -4.42 -5.70 6.05
CA MET A 676 -4.14 -5.21 7.42
C MET A 676 -2.66 -4.86 7.68
N PRO A 677 -1.93 -4.25 6.72
CA PRO A 677 -0.50 -4.00 6.87
C PRO A 677 -0.19 -3.08 8.05
N LYS A 678 -0.96 -2.01 8.24
CA LYS A 678 -0.79 -1.09 9.38
C LYS A 678 -1.09 -1.75 10.72
N ALA A 679 -2.09 -2.63 10.77
CA ALA A 679 -2.41 -3.38 11.97
C ALA A 679 -1.31 -4.40 12.33
N ILE A 680 -0.71 -5.05 11.35
CA ILE A 680 0.43 -5.95 11.52
C ILE A 680 1.64 -5.17 12.08
N GLU A 681 1.98 -4.04 11.49
CA GLU A 681 3.05 -3.16 11.96
C GLU A 681 2.83 -2.71 13.40
N ALA A 682 1.63 -2.19 13.71
CA ALA A 682 1.27 -1.76 15.05
C ALA A 682 1.33 -2.91 16.08
N ASN A 683 0.85 -4.11 15.67
CA ASN A 683 0.90 -5.30 16.52
C ASN A 683 2.34 -5.66 16.91
N PHE A 684 3.26 -5.69 15.94
CA PHE A 684 4.66 -6.08 16.20
C PHE A 684 5.48 -4.98 16.89
N LYS A 685 4.96 -3.77 16.95
CA LYS A 685 5.53 -2.73 17.80
C LYS A 685 5.25 -2.97 19.28
N VAL A 686 4.07 -3.49 19.60
CA VAL A 686 3.67 -3.84 20.99
C VAL A 686 4.14 -5.24 21.36
N TRP A 687 4.05 -6.19 20.44
CA TRP A 687 4.39 -7.60 20.59
C TRP A 687 5.48 -7.98 19.59
N PRO A 688 6.76 -7.74 19.88
CA PRO A 688 7.85 -7.87 18.92
C PRO A 688 7.84 -9.19 18.16
N PHE A 689 8.07 -9.13 16.85
CA PHE A 689 8.11 -10.31 15.98
C PHE A 689 9.18 -11.31 16.45
N TYR A 690 10.35 -10.82 16.81
CA TYR A 690 11.47 -11.57 17.38
C TYR A 690 11.38 -11.71 18.90
N TYR A 691 10.23 -12.04 19.39
CA TYR A 691 10.16 -12.51 20.77
C TYR A 691 10.67 -13.96 20.79
N GLN A 692 11.47 -14.34 21.80
CA GLN A 692 11.81 -15.76 22.04
C GLN A 692 10.54 -16.57 21.89
N ALA A 693 10.62 -17.68 21.11
CA ALA A 693 9.46 -18.51 20.88
C ALA A 693 8.70 -18.73 22.19
N SER A 694 7.56 -18.07 22.33
CA SER A 694 6.75 -18.20 23.52
C SER A 694 6.14 -19.60 23.53
N GLY A 695 6.19 -20.25 24.66
CA GLY A 695 5.66 -21.59 24.80
C GLY A 695 6.37 -22.60 23.90
N GLU A 696 5.60 -23.33 23.10
CA GLU A 696 6.05 -24.43 22.23
C GLU A 696 6.23 -24.03 20.79
N ALA A 697 6.00 -22.76 20.40
CA ALA A 697 6.16 -22.31 19.04
C ALA A 697 7.61 -22.41 18.54
N ASN A 698 7.78 -22.70 17.26
CA ASN A 698 9.08 -22.57 16.58
C ASN A 698 9.46 -21.10 16.42
N MET A 699 10.75 -20.87 16.22
CA MET A 699 11.22 -19.53 15.82
C MET A 699 10.59 -19.17 14.46
N PRO A 700 10.03 -17.97 14.33
CA PRO A 700 9.55 -17.49 13.05
C PRO A 700 10.71 -17.29 12.07
N ALA A 701 10.39 -17.08 10.79
CA ALA A 701 11.36 -16.61 9.80
C ALA A 701 11.89 -15.20 10.16
N ALA A 702 12.88 -14.72 9.42
CA ALA A 702 13.58 -13.47 9.74
C ALA A 702 12.66 -12.21 9.69
N THR A 703 11.66 -12.21 8.83
CA THR A 703 10.65 -11.14 8.73
C THR A 703 9.25 -11.74 8.59
N TYR A 704 8.24 -10.90 8.71
CA TYR A 704 6.85 -11.31 8.52
C TYR A 704 6.61 -11.85 7.11
N GLU A 705 7.14 -11.19 6.09
CA GLU A 705 7.02 -11.59 4.69
C GLU A 705 7.68 -12.96 4.44
N LEU A 706 8.85 -13.18 5.02
CA LEU A 706 9.52 -14.48 4.94
C LEU A 706 8.76 -15.57 5.71
N GLU A 707 8.04 -15.22 6.78
CA GLU A 707 7.17 -16.18 7.47
C GLU A 707 5.97 -16.59 6.60
N ILE A 708 5.37 -15.64 5.90
CA ILE A 708 4.30 -15.92 4.93
C ILE A 708 4.83 -16.81 3.79
N GLU A 709 6.00 -16.52 3.25
CA GLU A 709 6.62 -17.33 2.18
C GLU A 709 7.04 -18.72 2.68
N ARG A 710 7.48 -18.84 3.93
CA ARG A 710 7.72 -20.14 4.57
C ARG A 710 6.44 -20.97 4.60
N MET A 711 5.30 -20.38 4.96
CA MET A 711 4.02 -21.08 4.96
C MET A 711 3.62 -21.53 3.54
N ARG A 712 3.87 -20.71 2.52
CA ARG A 712 3.63 -21.06 1.11
C ARG A 712 4.47 -22.27 0.69
N THR A 713 5.75 -22.25 1.01
CA THR A 713 6.69 -23.34 0.74
C THR A 713 6.26 -24.62 1.43
N LEU A 714 5.93 -24.57 2.72
CA LEU A 714 5.49 -25.72 3.51
C LEU A 714 4.16 -26.28 3.00
N THR A 715 3.25 -25.45 2.53
CA THR A 715 2.00 -25.89 1.91
C THR A 715 2.25 -26.78 0.69
N ASN A 716 3.13 -26.36 -0.23
CA ASN A 716 3.49 -27.16 -1.40
C ASN A 716 4.17 -28.49 -1.01
N GLN A 717 5.11 -28.41 -0.08
CA GLN A 717 5.83 -29.60 0.40
C GLN A 717 4.88 -30.59 1.08
N ARG A 718 3.96 -30.09 1.90
CA ARG A 718 2.98 -30.93 2.59
C ARG A 718 1.98 -31.54 1.61
N ALA A 719 1.50 -30.77 0.64
CA ALA A 719 0.62 -31.31 -0.42
C ALA A 719 1.30 -32.44 -1.21
N ALA A 720 2.57 -32.26 -1.61
CA ALA A 720 3.34 -33.28 -2.31
C ALA A 720 3.57 -34.56 -1.47
N LEU A 721 3.75 -34.38 -0.15
CA LEU A 721 3.83 -35.52 0.77
C LEU A 721 2.50 -36.28 0.82
N LEU A 722 1.38 -35.58 0.99
CA LEU A 722 0.05 -36.18 1.09
C LEU A 722 -0.36 -36.88 -0.21
N ASP A 723 0.05 -36.40 -1.38
CA ASP A 723 -0.12 -37.06 -2.67
C ASP A 723 0.48 -38.49 -2.69
N ASN A 724 1.49 -38.72 -1.86
CA ASN A 724 2.14 -40.01 -1.74
C ASN A 724 1.56 -40.87 -0.60
N LEU A 725 1.21 -40.26 0.53
CA LEU A 725 0.80 -40.99 1.74
C LEU A 725 -0.70 -41.31 1.78
N PHE A 726 -1.51 -40.61 1.00
CA PHE A 726 -2.94 -40.87 0.84
C PHE A 726 -3.28 -41.78 -0.35
N LYS A 727 -2.29 -42.49 -0.91
CA LYS A 727 -2.46 -43.50 -1.98
C LYS A 727 -2.99 -44.81 -1.46
#